data_175fb19e89c1c88b1e96b975aea69b63
#
_entry.id   175fb19e89c1c88b1e96b975aea69b63
#
_cell.length_a   1.000
_cell.length_b   1.000
_cell.length_c   1.000
_cell.angle_alpha   90.00
_cell.angle_beta   90.00
_cell.angle_gamma   90.00
#
_symmetry.space_group_name_H-M   'P 1'
#
loop_
_entity.id
_entity.type
_entity.pdbx_description
1 polymer ?
#
loop_
_entity_poly.entity_id
_entity_poly.type
_entity_poly.pdbx_seq_one_letter_code
_entity_poly.pdbx_strand_id
1 'polypeptide(L)'
;MRKLGIILLLLLLPVLMITAQQAWYVKKPIVEVRFEGLHNVSKTDLSNFTNQFTGKLYTDSLFKDMQSKLFALDYFKKFRAEAEPGDPEKKSVIIIFSVEEKPVVGNIEIDGNKNVSDGDILDTILLKKDDIFSKTKLRVDEKAIMDLYLDKGYPDVSVASESAEDEDSKLVKVTFTIEEGYQTRVKEIAFSGNNFATDSTLKGLLSTKEQKLLKKGVFKNNLLEEDKKAIVKYYADRGYVDAKVVEIKKDLLESEKDRNFLKLTYYIEEGEQWFFEGIYFKGNTLFSNDTLREKVLLKDGDILNQSKLIAGYTKITDLYYNDGYIFNDIKIDQKRDSRERSIAYTVTVVEKERAHIENILIKGNVKTKDHVIYREIPLSPGDVFSKDKVIEGVQNLYNTGLFSTINPETPYGSAEGLMDLVLNVEEAKNTDIQFGITFTGAAGTFPVVGFLKWNDRNFRGEGQNLNIGTELSTNKQNLTLGFMDNWLMGKRWSAGINFSFEHLLNENIKQDIMGARFSEDEYNNGTAAPDPYNSYDEWKDAIDNGETIDSSYLMQYDSLEFATGVNTGYTFHTPVGRVTTGTGLKTSFTRVHYDPEVYRPYNPAIRNNLDTWLFNNKLWLNLGWDTRDFVMNPGKGFFFNEIFTYAGGFIGGRSNYLKTQSKAEGFFTLLDVPVSDTYTFKTILALHTAYSAVLPQYYSSNGSWTTGVEATTNDLLFTDGMTIARGWPWMQDGEAMWDNWLELRMPVSERVLWSDIFLSGTGFWNQLNDVKSMNISDFKFSMGAGIRFVIPGLPIGLYFTKRFSFDDNSNIQWEGGSIFRSADNPDSGLDLVIAFTTGMF
;
A
#
# COMPACT_ATOMS: atom_id res chain seq x y z
N MET A 1 42.06 -53.07 70.38
CA MET A 1 42.99 -52.52 69.38
C MET A 1 42.55 -52.84 67.93
N ARG A 2 41.31 -52.61 67.60
CA ARG A 2 40.78 -52.80 66.21
C ARG A 2 39.99 -51.58 65.69
N LYS A 3 39.99 -50.47 66.41
CA LYS A 3 39.27 -49.19 65.99
C LYS A 3 40.19 -48.01 65.70
N LEU A 4 41.55 -48.19 65.87
CA LEU A 4 42.51 -47.13 65.59
C LEU A 4 43.17 -47.20 64.21
N GLY A 5 42.98 -48.34 63.45
CA GLY A 5 43.59 -48.55 62.13
C GLY A 5 42.76 -48.01 60.98
N ILE A 6 41.47 -47.75 61.21
CA ILE A 6 40.59 -47.22 60.12
C ILE A 6 40.59 -45.68 60.00
N ILE A 7 40.95 -45.02 61.05
CA ILE A 7 41.05 -43.54 61.04
C ILE A 7 42.37 -43.09 60.41
N LEU A 8 43.43 -43.90 60.41
CA LEU A 8 44.72 -43.54 59.78
C LEU A 8 44.75 -43.79 58.28
N LEU A 9 43.84 -44.67 57.78
CA LEU A 9 43.72 -44.96 56.33
C LEU A 9 42.86 -43.96 55.59
N LEU A 10 42.02 -43.14 56.25
CA LEU A 10 41.20 -42.02 55.69
C LEU A 10 41.93 -40.68 55.66
N LEU A 11 43.12 -40.58 56.22
CA LEU A 11 43.95 -39.35 56.21
C LEU A 11 45.09 -39.37 55.16
N LEU A 12 45.14 -40.45 54.29
CA LEU A 12 46.13 -40.58 53.25
C LEU A 12 45.52 -40.68 51.83
N LEU A 13 44.26 -40.26 51.67
CA LEU A 13 43.72 -39.92 50.27
C LEU A 13 44.32 -38.58 49.92
N PRO A 14 45.24 -38.52 48.94
CA PRO A 14 45.62 -37.23 48.36
C PRO A 14 44.35 -36.72 47.74
N VAL A 15 43.92 -35.55 48.20
CA VAL A 15 42.99 -34.72 47.45
C VAL A 15 43.66 -34.47 46.10
N LEU A 16 43.39 -35.32 45.11
CA LEU A 16 43.58 -35.01 43.71
C LEU A 16 42.61 -33.84 43.45
N MET A 17 43.08 -32.62 43.74
CA MET A 17 42.55 -31.43 43.07
C MET A 17 42.79 -31.68 41.58
N ILE A 18 41.78 -32.13 40.88
CA ILE A 18 41.69 -32.00 39.42
C ILE A 18 41.61 -30.51 39.22
N THR A 19 42.75 -29.84 39.14
CA THR A 19 42.84 -28.54 38.51
C THR A 19 42.42 -28.79 37.07
N ALA A 20 41.18 -28.45 36.72
CA ALA A 20 40.74 -28.38 35.34
C ALA A 20 41.76 -27.47 34.64
N GLN A 21 42.69 -28.07 33.94
CA GLN A 21 43.68 -27.32 33.16
C GLN A 21 42.93 -26.53 32.11
N GLN A 22 42.89 -25.24 32.32
CA GLN A 22 42.12 -24.34 31.42
C GLN A 22 42.64 -24.62 29.99
N ALA A 23 41.72 -24.91 29.06
CA ALA A 23 42.10 -25.28 27.70
C ALA A 23 42.94 -24.12 27.08
N TRP A 24 43.98 -24.49 26.33
CA TRP A 24 45.00 -23.58 25.83
C TRP A 24 44.43 -22.42 24.98
N TYR A 25 43.27 -22.59 24.39
CA TYR A 25 42.62 -21.64 23.51
C TYR A 25 41.74 -20.60 24.24
N VAL A 26 41.50 -20.75 25.54
CA VAL A 26 40.65 -19.80 26.30
C VAL A 26 41.33 -18.44 26.38
N LYS A 27 40.54 -17.36 26.10
CA LYS A 27 40.98 -15.97 26.02
C LYS A 27 41.99 -15.67 24.90
N LYS A 28 42.06 -16.55 23.88
CA LYS A 28 42.83 -16.26 22.66
C LYS A 28 41.93 -15.67 21.58
N PRO A 29 42.46 -14.76 20.71
CA PRO A 29 41.70 -14.24 19.60
C PRO A 29 41.42 -15.34 18.57
N ILE A 30 40.17 -15.43 18.10
CA ILE A 30 39.76 -16.32 17.02
C ILE A 30 40.19 -15.63 15.70
N VAL A 31 41.17 -16.20 15.01
CA VAL A 31 41.67 -15.67 13.74
C VAL A 31 40.90 -16.18 12.55
N GLU A 32 40.32 -17.36 12.66
CA GLU A 32 39.54 -17.99 11.60
C GLU A 32 38.45 -18.89 12.19
N VAL A 33 37.31 -18.93 11.54
CA VAL A 33 36.28 -19.97 11.74
C VAL A 33 36.16 -20.73 10.43
N ARG A 34 36.56 -22.00 10.45
CA ARG A 34 36.62 -22.86 9.28
C ARG A 34 35.56 -23.95 9.36
N PHE A 35 35.02 -24.32 8.19
CA PHE A 35 34.07 -25.41 8.05
C PHE A 35 34.67 -26.52 7.19
N GLU A 36 34.50 -27.78 7.63
CA GLU A 36 34.89 -28.97 6.92
C GLU A 36 33.68 -29.88 6.72
N GLY A 37 33.61 -30.57 5.58
CA GLY A 37 32.47 -31.42 5.21
C GLY A 37 31.31 -30.67 4.55
N LEU A 38 31.55 -29.47 3.97
CA LEU A 38 30.59 -28.74 3.15
C LEU A 38 30.52 -29.38 1.75
N HIS A 39 29.30 -29.57 1.26
CA HIS A 39 28.97 -30.05 -0.08
C HIS A 39 28.07 -29.09 -0.84
N ASN A 40 26.92 -28.77 -0.26
CA ASN A 40 25.87 -27.95 -0.88
C ASN A 40 25.81 -26.50 -0.28
N VAL A 41 26.26 -26.34 0.96
CA VAL A 41 26.34 -25.04 1.62
C VAL A 41 27.63 -24.35 1.23
N SER A 42 27.53 -23.16 0.63
CA SER A 42 28.73 -22.42 0.21
C SER A 42 29.41 -21.70 1.38
N LYS A 43 30.72 -21.48 1.28
CA LYS A 43 31.44 -20.64 2.25
C LYS A 43 30.88 -19.21 2.31
N THR A 44 30.30 -18.73 1.21
CA THR A 44 29.69 -17.40 1.13
C THR A 44 28.44 -17.32 2.01
N ASP A 45 27.64 -18.38 2.07
CA ASP A 45 26.41 -18.42 2.89
C ASP A 45 26.75 -18.36 4.38
N LEU A 46 27.92 -18.86 4.75
CA LEU A 46 28.43 -18.86 6.12
C LEU A 46 29.26 -17.62 6.46
N SER A 47 29.50 -16.72 5.50
CA SER A 47 30.38 -15.56 5.68
C SER A 47 29.91 -14.62 6.78
N ASN A 48 28.61 -14.38 6.90
CA ASN A 48 28.04 -13.57 7.96
C ASN A 48 28.27 -14.19 9.34
N PHE A 49 28.15 -15.52 9.44
CA PHE A 49 28.46 -16.24 10.66
C PHE A 49 29.95 -16.17 11.01
N THR A 50 30.85 -16.48 10.06
CA THR A 50 32.28 -16.49 10.32
C THR A 50 32.81 -15.12 10.70
N ASN A 51 32.40 -14.06 9.98
CA ASN A 51 32.81 -12.68 10.21
C ASN A 51 32.35 -12.14 11.57
N GLN A 52 31.22 -12.62 12.08
CA GLN A 52 30.71 -12.18 13.37
C GLN A 52 31.60 -12.59 14.54
N PHE A 53 32.34 -13.69 14.42
CA PHE A 53 33.15 -14.27 15.49
C PHE A 53 34.66 -14.07 15.30
N THR A 54 35.12 -13.89 14.09
CA THR A 54 36.53 -13.61 13.78
C THR A 54 36.98 -12.31 14.46
N GLY A 55 38.14 -12.35 15.09
CA GLY A 55 38.73 -11.24 15.86
C GLY A 55 38.28 -11.17 17.34
N LYS A 56 37.26 -11.91 17.76
CA LYS A 56 36.82 -11.95 19.15
C LYS A 56 37.68 -12.91 20.00
N LEU A 57 37.74 -12.64 21.29
CA LEU A 57 38.42 -13.54 22.23
C LEU A 57 37.55 -14.74 22.53
N TYR A 58 38.12 -15.95 22.44
CA TYR A 58 37.41 -17.18 22.78
C TYR A 58 37.01 -17.19 24.27
N THR A 59 35.73 -17.41 24.51
CA THR A 59 35.17 -17.70 25.83
C THR A 59 34.11 -18.78 25.69
N ASP A 60 33.86 -19.53 26.76
CA ASP A 60 32.81 -20.57 26.75
C ASP A 60 31.41 -20.03 26.46
N SER A 61 31.15 -18.78 26.88
CA SER A 61 29.90 -18.07 26.54
C SER A 61 29.83 -17.74 25.04
N LEU A 62 30.91 -17.21 24.46
CA LEU A 62 30.99 -16.96 23.02
C LEU A 62 30.81 -18.23 22.20
N PHE A 63 31.45 -19.32 22.65
CA PHE A 63 31.33 -20.61 21.96
C PHE A 63 29.89 -21.15 22.00
N LYS A 64 29.18 -21.03 23.13
CA LYS A 64 27.77 -21.37 23.24
C LYS A 64 26.91 -20.51 22.30
N ASP A 65 27.19 -19.21 22.17
CA ASP A 65 26.54 -18.33 21.21
C ASP A 65 26.82 -18.79 19.76
N MET A 66 28.07 -19.16 19.45
CA MET A 66 28.42 -19.73 18.13
C MET A 66 27.60 -20.99 17.85
N GLN A 67 27.55 -21.95 18.80
CA GLN A 67 26.78 -23.18 18.65
C GLN A 67 25.28 -22.88 18.45
N SER A 68 24.70 -22.00 19.25
CA SER A 68 23.28 -21.62 19.14
C SER A 68 22.96 -21.02 17.79
N LYS A 69 23.80 -20.10 17.32
CA LYS A 69 23.63 -19.46 16.01
C LYS A 69 23.85 -20.43 14.86
N LEU A 70 24.85 -21.31 14.96
CA LEU A 70 25.09 -22.34 13.95
C LEU A 70 23.90 -23.32 13.86
N PHE A 71 23.33 -23.69 15.01
CA PHE A 71 22.13 -24.49 15.06
C PHE A 71 20.89 -23.78 14.47
N ALA A 72 20.79 -22.47 14.71
CA ALA A 72 19.70 -21.65 14.21
C ALA A 72 19.74 -21.48 12.67
N LEU A 73 20.90 -21.63 12.02
CA LEU A 73 21.00 -21.63 10.56
C LEU A 73 20.29 -22.81 9.91
N ASP A 74 20.06 -23.88 10.68
CA ASP A 74 19.35 -25.11 10.28
C ASP A 74 19.96 -25.87 9.08
N TYR A 75 21.19 -25.55 8.68
CA TYR A 75 21.89 -26.18 7.54
C TYR A 75 22.43 -27.55 7.86
N PHE A 76 22.71 -27.85 9.14
CA PHE A 76 23.48 -29.01 9.55
C PHE A 76 22.65 -29.99 10.37
N LYS A 77 22.82 -31.26 10.09
CA LYS A 77 22.26 -32.37 10.85
C LYS A 77 23.04 -32.60 12.13
N LYS A 78 24.37 -32.50 12.03
CA LYS A 78 25.33 -32.62 13.14
C LYS A 78 26.52 -31.72 12.87
N PHE A 79 27.15 -31.26 13.92
CA PHE A 79 28.45 -30.61 13.83
C PHE A 79 29.30 -30.93 15.06
N ARG A 80 30.60 -30.96 14.89
CA ARG A 80 31.62 -31.09 15.92
C ARG A 80 32.58 -29.91 15.76
N ALA A 81 32.99 -29.36 16.88
CA ALA A 81 33.94 -28.24 16.89
C ALA A 81 35.29 -28.68 17.47
N GLU A 82 36.37 -28.27 16.84
CA GLU A 82 37.74 -28.47 17.27
C GLU A 82 38.48 -27.13 17.24
N ALA A 83 39.50 -27.01 18.09
CA ALA A 83 40.31 -25.81 18.19
C ALA A 83 41.74 -26.15 17.76
N GLU A 84 42.25 -25.44 16.74
CA GLU A 84 43.63 -25.50 16.27
C GLU A 84 44.38 -24.20 16.54
N PRO A 85 45.72 -24.29 16.72
CA PRO A 85 46.55 -23.08 16.82
C PRO A 85 46.54 -22.28 15.55
N GLY A 86 46.24 -20.98 15.62
CA GLY A 86 46.37 -20.06 14.47
C GLY A 86 47.77 -19.61 14.21
N ASP A 87 48.68 -19.88 15.11
CA ASP A 87 50.08 -19.54 15.00
C ASP A 87 50.97 -20.58 15.81
N PRO A 88 52.24 -20.77 15.49
CA PRO A 88 53.12 -21.74 16.14
C PRO A 88 53.26 -21.50 17.66
N GLU A 89 53.09 -20.27 18.12
CA GLU A 89 53.23 -19.88 19.52
C GLU A 89 51.88 -20.02 20.31
N LYS A 90 50.83 -20.51 19.67
CA LYS A 90 49.49 -20.68 20.24
C LYS A 90 48.92 -19.38 20.81
N LYS A 91 49.22 -18.22 20.23
CA LYS A 91 48.68 -16.93 20.62
C LYS A 91 47.28 -16.68 20.11
N SER A 92 46.89 -17.38 19.06
CA SER A 92 45.57 -17.30 18.39
C SER A 92 44.95 -18.70 18.22
N VAL A 93 43.69 -18.76 17.96
CA VAL A 93 42.92 -20.01 17.75
C VAL A 93 42.11 -19.97 16.46
N ILE A 94 42.13 -21.08 15.74
CA ILE A 94 41.20 -21.37 14.63
C ILE A 94 40.12 -22.31 15.18
N ILE A 95 38.88 -22.00 14.98
CA ILE A 95 37.76 -22.89 15.32
C ILE A 95 37.32 -23.60 14.04
N ILE A 96 37.39 -24.92 14.06
CA ILE A 96 37.00 -25.78 12.94
C ILE A 96 35.71 -26.48 13.30
N PHE A 97 34.69 -26.25 12.48
CA PHE A 97 33.43 -27.00 12.54
C PHE A 97 33.43 -28.09 11.47
N SER A 98 33.57 -29.36 11.89
CA SER A 98 33.31 -30.51 11.03
C SER A 98 31.79 -30.72 11.00
N VAL A 99 31.16 -30.60 9.85
CA VAL A 99 29.70 -30.58 9.71
C VAL A 99 29.19 -31.72 8.85
N GLU A 100 28.01 -32.22 9.19
CA GLU A 100 27.18 -33.10 8.34
C GLU A 100 25.97 -32.28 7.88
N GLU A 101 25.94 -31.93 6.59
CA GLU A 101 24.86 -31.13 6.03
C GLU A 101 23.53 -31.88 6.02
N LYS A 102 22.42 -31.15 6.13
CA LYS A 102 21.11 -31.64 5.79
C LYS A 102 21.00 -31.80 4.29
N PRO A 103 20.27 -32.82 3.79
CA PRO A 103 20.10 -32.96 2.34
C PRO A 103 19.32 -31.79 1.75
N VAL A 104 19.63 -31.46 0.52
CA VAL A 104 19.04 -30.31 -0.24
C VAL A 104 18.14 -30.86 -1.34
N VAL A 105 17.05 -30.14 -1.64
CA VAL A 105 16.13 -30.51 -2.72
C VAL A 105 16.82 -30.26 -4.06
N GLY A 106 17.15 -31.34 -4.78
CA GLY A 106 17.77 -31.23 -6.10
C GLY A 106 16.78 -31.10 -7.24
N ASN A 107 15.69 -31.86 -7.17
CA ASN A 107 14.64 -31.87 -8.16
C ASN A 107 13.26 -32.10 -7.54
N ILE A 108 12.22 -31.49 -8.10
CA ILE A 108 10.82 -31.73 -7.73
C ILE A 108 10.10 -32.19 -9.01
N GLU A 109 9.55 -33.39 -8.97
CA GLU A 109 8.75 -33.96 -10.04
C GLU A 109 7.28 -34.03 -9.61
N ILE A 110 6.39 -33.76 -10.55
CA ILE A 110 4.95 -33.81 -10.35
C ILE A 110 4.37 -34.74 -11.42
N ASP A 111 3.69 -35.78 -10.98
CA ASP A 111 3.09 -36.76 -11.83
C ASP A 111 1.59 -36.86 -11.60
N GLY A 112 0.82 -37.05 -12.69
CA GLY A 112 -0.62 -37.26 -12.65
C GLY A 112 -1.49 -35.99 -12.71
N ASN A 113 -0.91 -34.80 -12.68
CA ASN A 113 -1.59 -33.52 -12.76
C ASN A 113 -2.00 -33.14 -14.19
N LYS A 114 -3.12 -33.65 -14.66
CA LYS A 114 -3.62 -33.42 -16.02
C LYS A 114 -4.30 -32.05 -16.22
N ASN A 115 -4.95 -31.56 -15.17
CA ASN A 115 -5.83 -30.39 -15.22
C ASN A 115 -5.31 -29.18 -14.43
N VAL A 116 -4.23 -29.35 -13.67
CA VAL A 116 -3.54 -28.26 -12.96
C VAL A 116 -2.10 -28.21 -13.45
N SER A 117 -1.60 -27.02 -13.77
CA SER A 117 -0.24 -26.86 -14.29
C SER A 117 0.81 -27.10 -13.20
N ASP A 118 1.99 -27.62 -13.59
CA ASP A 118 3.14 -27.75 -12.68
C ASP A 118 3.47 -26.40 -12.01
N GLY A 119 3.36 -25.30 -12.78
CA GLY A 119 3.59 -23.95 -12.25
C GLY A 119 2.68 -23.61 -11.07
N ASP A 120 1.35 -23.83 -11.21
CA ASP A 120 0.39 -23.59 -10.12
C ASP A 120 0.73 -24.43 -8.88
N ILE A 121 1.15 -25.69 -9.07
CA ILE A 121 1.51 -26.58 -7.98
C ILE A 121 2.81 -26.13 -7.33
N LEU A 122 3.85 -25.85 -8.14
CA LEU A 122 5.13 -25.36 -7.66
C LEU A 122 5.02 -24.03 -6.93
N ASP A 123 4.09 -23.15 -7.32
CA ASP A 123 3.85 -21.90 -6.63
C ASP A 123 3.18 -22.12 -5.25
N THR A 124 2.41 -23.20 -5.12
CA THR A 124 1.63 -23.50 -3.90
C THR A 124 2.48 -24.17 -2.81
N ILE A 125 3.48 -24.99 -3.18
CA ILE A 125 4.32 -25.72 -2.23
C ILE A 125 5.41 -24.85 -1.58
N LEU A 126 5.82 -25.22 -0.38
CA LEU A 126 6.87 -24.53 0.39
C LEU A 126 8.27 -24.95 -0.04
N LEU A 127 8.45 -26.23 -0.38
CA LEU A 127 9.74 -26.76 -0.84
C LEU A 127 10.06 -26.24 -2.23
N LYS A 128 11.26 -25.68 -2.39
CA LYS A 128 11.77 -25.27 -3.70
C LYS A 128 13.08 -25.99 -3.98
N LYS A 129 13.48 -25.99 -5.24
CA LYS A 129 14.81 -26.45 -5.62
C LYS A 129 15.86 -25.65 -4.85
N ASP A 130 16.91 -26.32 -4.42
CA ASP A 130 18.03 -25.78 -3.63
C ASP A 130 17.68 -25.43 -2.16
N ASP A 131 16.45 -25.68 -1.71
CA ASP A 131 16.05 -25.61 -0.30
C ASP A 131 16.56 -26.80 0.49
N ILE A 132 16.73 -26.62 1.80
CA ILE A 132 16.97 -27.73 2.73
C ILE A 132 15.73 -28.61 2.78
N PHE A 133 15.93 -29.89 2.54
CA PHE A 133 14.85 -30.86 2.58
C PHE A 133 14.32 -31.07 4.01
N SER A 134 13.00 -31.02 4.15
CA SER A 134 12.30 -31.28 5.40
C SER A 134 11.06 -32.14 5.17
N LYS A 135 11.01 -33.29 5.84
CA LYS A 135 9.84 -34.17 5.82
C LYS A 135 8.58 -33.49 6.35
N THR A 136 8.72 -32.51 7.24
CA THR A 136 7.57 -31.74 7.75
C THR A 136 7.04 -30.85 6.67
N LYS A 137 7.90 -30.10 5.95
CA LYS A 137 7.50 -29.29 4.81
C LYS A 137 6.86 -30.14 3.72
N LEU A 138 7.41 -31.31 3.42
CA LEU A 138 6.88 -32.24 2.42
C LEU A 138 5.42 -32.60 2.71
N ARG A 139 5.07 -32.91 3.98
CA ARG A 139 3.68 -33.21 4.38
C ARG A 139 2.77 -32.00 4.32
N VAL A 140 3.31 -30.81 4.61
CA VAL A 140 2.56 -29.56 4.44
C VAL A 140 2.27 -29.32 2.96
N ASP A 141 3.23 -29.61 2.10
CA ASP A 141 3.11 -29.47 0.65
C ASP A 141 2.11 -30.45 0.06
N GLU A 142 2.09 -31.73 0.50
CA GLU A 142 1.03 -32.67 0.13
C GLU A 142 -0.36 -32.11 0.41
N LYS A 143 -0.55 -31.56 1.61
CA LYS A 143 -1.81 -30.96 2.00
C LYS A 143 -2.11 -29.70 1.17
N ALA A 144 -1.12 -28.84 0.92
CA ALA A 144 -1.28 -27.63 0.12
C ALA A 144 -1.70 -27.95 -1.33
N ILE A 145 -1.10 -29.00 -1.93
CA ILE A 145 -1.51 -29.49 -3.25
C ILE A 145 -2.95 -30.03 -3.20
N MET A 146 -3.28 -30.82 -2.18
CA MET A 146 -4.63 -31.34 -2.00
C MET A 146 -5.65 -30.18 -1.89
N ASP A 147 -5.36 -29.18 -1.05
CA ASP A 147 -6.22 -28.02 -0.86
C ASP A 147 -6.39 -27.21 -2.17
N LEU A 148 -5.32 -27.08 -2.98
CA LEU A 148 -5.38 -26.47 -4.32
C LEU A 148 -6.36 -27.21 -5.23
N TYR A 149 -6.32 -28.53 -5.27
CA TYR A 149 -7.24 -29.33 -6.07
C TYR A 149 -8.68 -29.29 -5.55
N LEU A 150 -8.87 -29.34 -4.23
CA LEU A 150 -10.20 -29.15 -3.61
C LEU A 150 -10.77 -27.79 -4.01
N ASP A 151 -9.96 -26.74 -4.04
CA ASP A 151 -10.36 -25.40 -4.46
C ASP A 151 -10.70 -25.31 -5.95
N LYS A 152 -10.07 -26.13 -6.78
CA LYS A 152 -10.38 -26.26 -8.22
C LYS A 152 -11.53 -27.23 -8.50
N GLY A 153 -12.12 -27.84 -7.46
CA GLY A 153 -13.32 -28.69 -7.53
C GLY A 153 -13.05 -30.16 -7.77
N TYR A 154 -11.95 -30.69 -7.28
CA TYR A 154 -11.63 -32.12 -7.31
C TYR A 154 -11.76 -32.73 -5.90
N PRO A 155 -12.96 -33.09 -5.43
CA PRO A 155 -13.20 -33.54 -4.07
C PRO A 155 -12.55 -34.88 -3.73
N ASP A 156 -12.25 -35.70 -4.74
CA ASP A 156 -11.72 -37.04 -4.60
C ASP A 156 -10.21 -37.12 -4.90
N VAL A 157 -9.52 -35.97 -4.91
CA VAL A 157 -8.08 -35.93 -5.16
C VAL A 157 -7.31 -36.67 -4.06
N SER A 158 -6.33 -37.43 -4.48
CA SER A 158 -5.31 -37.97 -3.59
C SER A 158 -3.92 -37.48 -4.03
N VAL A 159 -3.10 -37.17 -3.03
CA VAL A 159 -1.73 -36.70 -3.25
C VAL A 159 -0.80 -37.56 -2.36
N ALA A 160 0.17 -38.14 -2.98
CA ALA A 160 1.23 -38.88 -2.27
C ALA A 160 2.58 -38.26 -2.64
N SER A 161 3.51 -38.24 -1.69
CA SER A 161 4.87 -37.80 -1.95
C SER A 161 5.89 -38.87 -1.63
N GLU A 162 6.93 -38.94 -2.43
CA GLU A 162 8.12 -39.78 -2.19
C GLU A 162 9.36 -38.89 -2.22
N SER A 163 10.35 -39.27 -1.42
CA SER A 163 11.65 -38.62 -1.39
C SER A 163 12.78 -39.61 -1.47
N ALA A 164 13.66 -39.47 -2.43
CA ALA A 164 14.85 -40.29 -2.61
C ALA A 164 16.12 -39.43 -2.50
N GLU A 165 17.01 -39.72 -1.55
CA GLU A 165 18.30 -39.07 -1.38
C GLU A 165 19.36 -39.80 -2.19
N ASP A 166 20.09 -39.05 -3.00
CA ASP A 166 21.31 -39.53 -3.67
C ASP A 166 22.47 -39.49 -2.66
N GLU A 167 23.10 -40.63 -2.38
CA GLU A 167 24.13 -40.71 -1.33
C GLU A 167 25.41 -39.94 -1.66
N ASP A 168 25.73 -39.75 -2.96
CA ASP A 168 26.96 -39.11 -3.41
C ASP A 168 26.81 -37.58 -3.42
N SER A 169 25.71 -37.08 -3.97
CA SER A 169 25.47 -35.64 -4.12
C SER A 169 24.77 -35.01 -2.92
N LYS A 170 24.18 -35.81 -2.00
CA LYS A 170 23.30 -35.36 -0.91
C LYS A 170 22.08 -34.57 -1.39
N LEU A 171 21.70 -34.75 -2.65
CA LEU A 171 20.52 -34.12 -3.22
C LEU A 171 19.32 -35.05 -3.06
N VAL A 172 18.17 -34.47 -2.72
CA VAL A 172 16.90 -35.17 -2.61
C VAL A 172 16.05 -34.89 -3.84
N LYS A 173 15.64 -35.96 -4.51
CA LYS A 173 14.57 -35.94 -5.49
C LYS A 173 13.25 -36.08 -4.75
N VAL A 174 12.34 -35.13 -4.91
CA VAL A 174 10.97 -35.18 -4.39
C VAL A 174 10.04 -35.45 -5.56
N THR A 175 9.15 -36.45 -5.41
CA THR A 175 8.12 -36.74 -6.43
C THR A 175 6.75 -36.65 -5.76
N PHE A 176 5.86 -35.85 -6.32
CA PHE A 176 4.45 -35.80 -5.95
C PHE A 176 3.64 -36.56 -6.99
N THR A 177 2.93 -37.60 -6.55
CA THR A 177 2.01 -38.37 -7.39
C THR A 177 0.59 -37.99 -7.05
N ILE A 178 -0.16 -37.52 -8.07
CA ILE A 178 -1.50 -36.93 -7.93
C ILE A 178 -2.51 -37.81 -8.69
N GLU A 179 -3.54 -38.22 -8.00
CA GLU A 179 -4.73 -38.81 -8.61
C GLU A 179 -5.86 -37.79 -8.48
N GLU A 180 -6.15 -37.08 -9.58
CA GLU A 180 -7.04 -35.89 -9.54
C GLU A 180 -8.51 -36.26 -9.25
N GLY A 181 -8.97 -37.46 -9.65
CA GLY A 181 -10.38 -37.80 -9.63
C GLY A 181 -11.19 -36.98 -10.65
N TYR A 182 -12.50 -36.88 -10.44
CA TYR A 182 -13.41 -36.12 -11.32
C TYR A 182 -13.63 -34.69 -10.84
N GLN A 183 -13.56 -33.71 -11.73
CA GLN A 183 -13.98 -32.35 -11.40
C GLN A 183 -15.49 -32.32 -11.13
N THR A 184 -15.86 -31.89 -9.95
CA THR A 184 -17.25 -31.87 -9.50
C THR A 184 -17.82 -30.43 -9.57
N ARG A 185 -19.01 -30.29 -10.15
CA ARG A 185 -19.75 -29.03 -10.32
C ARG A 185 -21.15 -29.14 -9.78
N VAL A 186 -21.67 -28.04 -9.28
CA VAL A 186 -23.04 -27.94 -8.81
C VAL A 186 -23.93 -27.48 -9.97
N LYS A 187 -24.86 -28.35 -10.40
CA LYS A 187 -25.81 -28.07 -11.49
C LYS A 187 -27.09 -27.48 -10.93
N GLU A 188 -27.54 -27.96 -9.78
CA GLU A 188 -28.81 -27.56 -9.15
C GLU A 188 -28.64 -27.41 -7.64
N ILE A 189 -29.24 -26.38 -7.07
CA ILE A 189 -29.39 -26.18 -5.62
C ILE A 189 -30.88 -26.11 -5.31
N ALA A 190 -31.35 -26.93 -4.38
CA ALA A 190 -32.71 -26.98 -3.92
C ALA A 190 -32.76 -26.84 -2.39
N PHE A 191 -33.92 -26.43 -1.88
CA PHE A 191 -34.18 -26.33 -0.46
C PHE A 191 -35.45 -27.12 -0.12
N SER A 192 -35.52 -27.55 1.13
CA SER A 192 -36.72 -28.25 1.67
C SER A 192 -36.91 -27.80 3.11
N GLY A 193 -38.15 -27.50 3.48
CA GLY A 193 -38.51 -27.02 4.82
C GLY A 193 -38.41 -25.50 5.00
N ASN A 194 -38.10 -24.75 3.96
CA ASN A 194 -37.99 -23.29 3.95
C ASN A 194 -39.35 -22.63 3.65
N ASN A 195 -40.26 -22.60 4.63
CA ASN A 195 -41.57 -22.00 4.45
C ASN A 195 -41.57 -20.46 4.52
N PHE A 196 -40.66 -19.89 5.30
CA PHE A 196 -40.52 -18.45 5.48
C PHE A 196 -39.69 -17.82 4.33
N ALA A 197 -38.56 -18.42 3.97
CA ALA A 197 -37.66 -17.88 2.97
C ALA A 197 -37.88 -18.53 1.60
N THR A 198 -37.83 -17.74 0.53
CA THR A 198 -37.89 -18.27 -0.83
C THR A 198 -36.52 -18.90 -1.22
N ASP A 199 -36.58 -19.90 -2.11
CA ASP A 199 -35.34 -20.51 -2.68
C ASP A 199 -34.41 -19.49 -3.28
N SER A 200 -34.94 -18.48 -3.96
CA SER A 200 -34.16 -17.41 -4.57
C SER A 200 -33.37 -16.60 -3.54
N THR A 201 -34.03 -16.31 -2.40
CA THR A 201 -33.39 -15.61 -1.29
C THR A 201 -32.24 -16.43 -0.71
N LEU A 202 -32.52 -17.73 -0.41
CA LEU A 202 -31.51 -18.62 0.16
C LEU A 202 -30.38 -18.88 -0.79
N LYS A 203 -30.62 -19.09 -2.10
CA LYS A 203 -29.57 -19.22 -3.13
C LYS A 203 -28.68 -17.99 -3.18
N GLY A 204 -29.24 -16.81 -2.93
CA GLY A 204 -28.47 -15.55 -2.85
C GLY A 204 -27.42 -15.56 -1.74
N LEU A 205 -27.73 -16.19 -0.60
CA LEU A 205 -26.86 -16.22 0.59
C LEU A 205 -25.68 -17.19 0.46
N LEU A 206 -25.80 -18.24 -0.37
CA LEU A 206 -24.81 -19.30 -0.44
C LEU A 206 -23.52 -18.83 -1.09
N SER A 207 -22.38 -19.27 -0.56
CA SER A 207 -21.08 -19.20 -1.22
C SER A 207 -20.98 -20.18 -2.38
N THR A 208 -21.61 -21.38 -2.25
CA THR A 208 -21.78 -22.36 -3.31
C THR A 208 -22.71 -21.84 -4.40
N LYS A 209 -22.30 -21.89 -5.66
CA LYS A 209 -23.09 -21.39 -6.80
C LYS A 209 -23.35 -22.47 -7.82
N GLU A 210 -24.55 -22.41 -8.46
CA GLU A 210 -24.91 -23.24 -9.60
C GLU A 210 -24.08 -22.88 -10.83
N GLN A 211 -23.79 -23.88 -11.68
CA GLN A 211 -23.20 -23.65 -12.97
C GLN A 211 -24.16 -22.84 -13.85
N LYS A 212 -23.67 -21.75 -14.44
CA LYS A 212 -24.37 -20.89 -15.41
C LYS A 212 -23.41 -20.46 -16.52
N LEU A 213 -23.90 -19.75 -17.53
CA LEU A 213 -23.12 -19.35 -18.71
C LEU A 213 -21.77 -18.69 -18.35
N LEU A 214 -21.73 -17.86 -17.30
CA LEU A 214 -20.52 -17.16 -16.83
C LEU A 214 -19.96 -17.66 -15.49
N LYS A 215 -20.60 -18.66 -14.87
CA LYS A 215 -20.19 -19.23 -13.56
C LYS A 215 -19.91 -20.71 -13.71
N LYS A 216 -18.71 -21.14 -13.35
CA LYS A 216 -18.30 -22.54 -13.50
C LYS A 216 -19.02 -23.51 -12.55
N GLY A 217 -19.60 -23.01 -11.44
CA GLY A 217 -20.31 -23.83 -10.46
C GLY A 217 -19.44 -24.91 -9.80
N VAL A 218 -18.20 -24.62 -9.53
CA VAL A 218 -17.25 -25.56 -8.95
C VAL A 218 -17.69 -25.97 -7.55
N PHE A 219 -17.76 -27.27 -7.29
CA PHE A 219 -18.12 -27.78 -5.97
C PHE A 219 -16.90 -27.75 -5.02
N LYS A 220 -17.10 -27.15 -3.85
CA LYS A 220 -16.11 -27.09 -2.78
C LYS A 220 -16.76 -27.50 -1.46
N ASN A 221 -16.27 -28.56 -0.85
CA ASN A 221 -16.90 -29.14 0.35
C ASN A 221 -16.82 -28.21 1.57
N ASN A 222 -15.75 -27.40 1.69
CA ASN A 222 -15.57 -26.42 2.76
C ASN A 222 -16.64 -25.32 2.74
N LEU A 223 -17.13 -24.90 1.56
CA LEU A 223 -18.17 -23.88 1.44
C LEU A 223 -19.52 -24.33 2.01
N LEU A 224 -19.78 -25.64 2.11
CA LEU A 224 -21.05 -26.12 2.65
C LEU A 224 -21.26 -25.75 4.12
N GLU A 225 -20.20 -25.67 4.92
CA GLU A 225 -20.28 -25.23 6.32
C GLU A 225 -20.50 -23.71 6.41
N GLU A 226 -19.95 -22.96 5.48
CA GLU A 226 -20.21 -21.52 5.34
C GLU A 226 -21.66 -21.28 4.93
N ASP A 227 -22.16 -22.03 3.97
CA ASP A 227 -23.55 -21.99 3.51
C ASP A 227 -24.53 -22.27 4.65
N LYS A 228 -24.27 -23.32 5.46
CA LYS A 228 -25.08 -23.61 6.67
C LYS A 228 -25.12 -22.41 7.61
N LYS A 229 -23.94 -21.82 7.91
CA LYS A 229 -23.84 -20.66 8.79
C LYS A 229 -24.60 -19.46 8.23
N ALA A 230 -24.50 -19.21 6.92
CA ALA A 230 -25.18 -18.11 6.26
C ALA A 230 -26.72 -18.28 6.32
N ILE A 231 -27.24 -19.50 6.06
CA ILE A 231 -28.64 -19.81 6.16
C ILE A 231 -29.12 -19.63 7.61
N VAL A 232 -28.46 -20.24 8.59
CA VAL A 232 -28.85 -20.15 10.02
C VAL A 232 -28.82 -18.71 10.48
N LYS A 233 -27.82 -17.95 10.12
CA LYS A 233 -27.72 -16.52 10.43
C LYS A 233 -28.87 -15.70 9.84
N TYR A 234 -29.22 -15.96 8.58
CA TYR A 234 -30.37 -15.30 7.92
C TYR A 234 -31.68 -15.49 8.69
N TYR A 235 -31.94 -16.70 9.13
CA TYR A 235 -33.14 -17.07 9.91
C TYR A 235 -33.08 -16.47 11.32
N ALA A 236 -31.92 -16.57 12.00
CA ALA A 236 -31.73 -16.03 13.34
C ALA A 236 -31.86 -14.49 13.39
N ASP A 237 -31.48 -13.79 12.32
CA ASP A 237 -31.69 -12.35 12.20
C ASP A 237 -33.12 -11.92 11.94
N ARG A 238 -34.03 -12.92 11.73
CA ARG A 238 -35.46 -12.74 11.51
C ARG A 238 -36.34 -13.44 12.56
N GLY A 239 -35.71 -13.75 13.70
CA GLY A 239 -36.38 -14.32 14.86
C GLY A 239 -36.46 -15.85 14.92
N TYR A 240 -36.04 -16.55 13.88
CA TYR A 240 -35.98 -18.00 13.86
C TYR A 240 -34.66 -18.50 14.47
N VAL A 241 -34.48 -18.31 15.76
CA VAL A 241 -33.21 -18.58 16.46
C VAL A 241 -32.91 -20.08 16.64
N ASP A 242 -33.91 -20.94 16.44
CA ASP A 242 -33.75 -22.40 16.50
C ASP A 242 -33.57 -23.00 15.10
N ALA A 243 -33.48 -22.17 14.08
CA ALA A 243 -33.30 -22.63 12.71
C ALA A 243 -31.97 -23.36 12.54
N LYS A 244 -32.03 -24.47 11.83
CA LYS A 244 -30.83 -25.29 11.52
C LYS A 244 -30.93 -25.93 10.15
N VAL A 245 -29.79 -26.13 9.51
CA VAL A 245 -29.70 -27.01 8.35
C VAL A 245 -29.38 -28.40 8.84
N VAL A 246 -30.37 -29.29 8.74
CA VAL A 246 -30.28 -30.64 9.27
C VAL A 246 -29.38 -31.51 8.45
N GLU A 247 -29.47 -31.38 7.11
CA GLU A 247 -28.70 -32.17 6.15
C GLU A 247 -28.48 -31.39 4.87
N ILE A 248 -27.36 -31.63 4.21
CA ILE A 248 -27.12 -31.27 2.82
C ILE A 248 -26.93 -32.53 2.02
N LYS A 249 -27.95 -32.92 1.29
CA LYS A 249 -27.91 -34.12 0.44
C LYS A 249 -27.22 -33.81 -0.86
N LYS A 250 -26.28 -34.66 -1.27
CA LYS A 250 -25.51 -34.57 -2.50
C LYS A 250 -25.98 -35.69 -3.43
N ASP A 251 -26.73 -35.37 -4.46
CA ASP A 251 -27.20 -36.33 -5.46
C ASP A 251 -26.38 -36.13 -6.76
N LEU A 252 -25.76 -37.17 -7.24
CA LEU A 252 -25.11 -37.20 -8.55
C LEU A 252 -26.16 -37.23 -9.65
N LEU A 253 -26.23 -36.20 -10.48
CA LEU A 253 -27.16 -36.10 -11.60
C LEU A 253 -26.59 -36.71 -12.89
N GLU A 254 -25.41 -36.34 -13.21
CA GLU A 254 -24.71 -36.70 -14.46
C GLU A 254 -23.22 -36.90 -14.21
N SER A 255 -22.61 -37.77 -14.99
CA SER A 255 -21.15 -37.93 -15.05
C SER A 255 -20.74 -37.95 -16.52
N GLU A 256 -19.97 -36.91 -16.94
CA GLU A 256 -19.48 -36.74 -18.29
C GLU A 256 -17.96 -36.78 -18.29
N LYS A 257 -17.36 -37.67 -19.12
CA LYS A 257 -15.90 -37.82 -19.31
C LYS A 257 -15.07 -37.65 -18.03
N ASP A 258 -14.79 -36.38 -17.66
CA ASP A 258 -13.93 -36.00 -16.52
C ASP A 258 -14.67 -35.15 -15.49
N ARG A 259 -16.02 -35.09 -15.52
CA ARG A 259 -16.81 -34.19 -14.66
C ARG A 259 -18.03 -34.86 -14.08
N ASN A 260 -18.24 -34.59 -12.81
CA ASN A 260 -19.46 -34.93 -12.10
C ASN A 260 -20.33 -33.71 -11.88
N PHE A 261 -21.65 -33.87 -12.04
CA PHE A 261 -22.62 -32.81 -11.79
C PHE A 261 -23.52 -33.20 -10.62
N LEU A 262 -23.53 -32.35 -9.57
CA LEU A 262 -24.30 -32.56 -8.36
C LEU A 262 -25.54 -31.68 -8.31
N LYS A 263 -26.59 -32.25 -7.72
CA LYS A 263 -27.67 -31.52 -7.09
C LYS A 263 -27.41 -31.48 -5.58
N LEU A 264 -27.46 -30.30 -5.01
CA LEU A 264 -27.37 -30.06 -3.57
C LEU A 264 -28.78 -29.76 -3.04
N THR A 265 -29.24 -30.49 -2.05
CA THR A 265 -30.53 -30.20 -1.39
C THR A 265 -30.29 -29.90 0.08
N TYR A 266 -30.57 -28.67 0.48
CA TYR A 266 -30.48 -28.22 1.87
C TYR A 266 -31.81 -28.48 2.59
N TYR A 267 -31.79 -29.33 3.60
CA TYR A 267 -32.96 -29.60 4.46
C TYR A 267 -32.90 -28.67 5.67
N ILE A 268 -33.91 -27.81 5.80
CA ILE A 268 -33.99 -26.76 6.82
C ILE A 268 -35.13 -27.06 7.77
N GLU A 269 -34.89 -26.97 9.06
CA GLU A 269 -35.87 -26.85 10.10
C GLU A 269 -35.84 -25.39 10.60
N GLU A 270 -36.91 -24.61 10.31
CA GLU A 270 -36.93 -23.19 10.62
C GLU A 270 -37.17 -22.91 12.11
N GLY A 271 -37.93 -23.77 12.76
CA GLY A 271 -38.41 -23.53 14.13
C GLY A 271 -39.53 -22.46 14.19
N GLU A 272 -39.74 -21.93 15.39
CA GLU A 272 -40.73 -20.87 15.64
C GLU A 272 -40.05 -19.49 15.56
N GLN A 273 -40.84 -18.46 15.18
CA GLN A 273 -40.38 -17.09 15.19
C GLN A 273 -40.51 -16.49 16.60
N TRP A 274 -39.41 -15.95 17.11
CA TRP A 274 -39.29 -15.38 18.44
C TRP A 274 -39.21 -13.85 18.40
N PHE A 275 -39.78 -13.21 19.45
CA PHE A 275 -39.76 -11.78 19.65
C PHE A 275 -38.82 -11.43 20.83
N PHE A 276 -38.23 -10.26 20.79
CA PHE A 276 -37.39 -9.74 21.85
C PHE A 276 -38.28 -9.13 22.95
N GLU A 277 -38.31 -9.74 24.13
CA GLU A 277 -39.09 -9.25 25.27
C GLU A 277 -38.39 -8.11 25.98
N GLY A 278 -37.05 -8.16 26.06
CA GLY A 278 -36.24 -7.16 26.73
C GLY A 278 -34.90 -7.68 27.18
N ILE A 279 -34.07 -6.75 27.66
CA ILE A 279 -32.77 -7.07 28.25
C ILE A 279 -32.62 -6.37 29.59
N TYR A 280 -32.21 -7.12 30.60
CA TYR A 280 -32.11 -6.70 31.99
C TYR A 280 -30.65 -6.87 32.42
N PHE A 281 -30.16 -5.92 33.23
CA PHE A 281 -28.81 -5.92 33.71
C PHE A 281 -28.70 -6.12 35.20
N LYS A 282 -27.75 -6.89 35.67
CA LYS A 282 -27.45 -7.17 37.06
C LYS A 282 -25.96 -7.07 37.32
N GLY A 283 -25.58 -6.50 38.46
CA GLY A 283 -24.17 -6.38 38.89
C GLY A 283 -23.40 -5.24 38.24
N ASN A 284 -24.02 -4.48 37.33
CA ASN A 284 -23.45 -3.30 36.69
C ASN A 284 -23.51 -2.12 37.65
N THR A 285 -22.39 -1.75 38.22
CA THR A 285 -22.27 -0.59 39.14
C THR A 285 -21.65 0.63 38.46
N LEU A 286 -20.83 0.44 37.45
CA LEU A 286 -20.13 1.47 36.70
C LEU A 286 -21.02 2.18 35.69
N PHE A 287 -21.86 1.45 34.99
CA PHE A 287 -22.73 1.99 33.95
C PHE A 287 -24.18 1.75 34.35
N SER A 288 -25.03 2.77 34.16
CA SER A 288 -26.46 2.65 34.45
C SER A 288 -27.15 1.67 33.49
N ASN A 289 -28.26 1.08 33.93
CA ASN A 289 -29.09 0.24 33.06
C ASN A 289 -29.50 0.95 31.77
N ASP A 290 -29.81 2.23 31.83
CA ASP A 290 -30.19 3.05 30.68
C ASP A 290 -29.04 3.19 29.70
N THR A 291 -27.82 3.48 30.19
CA THR A 291 -26.62 3.56 29.37
C THR A 291 -26.35 2.25 28.62
N LEU A 292 -26.46 1.12 29.32
CA LEU A 292 -26.24 -0.20 28.71
C LEU A 292 -27.37 -0.56 27.73
N ARG A 293 -28.62 -0.20 28.07
CA ARG A 293 -29.79 -0.42 27.23
C ARG A 293 -29.69 0.32 25.89
N GLU A 294 -29.19 1.55 25.86
CA GLU A 294 -28.97 2.36 24.66
C GLU A 294 -28.03 1.68 23.67
N LYS A 295 -27.12 0.82 24.13
CA LYS A 295 -26.20 0.09 23.25
C LYS A 295 -26.86 -1.08 22.52
N VAL A 296 -28.02 -1.54 23.02
CA VAL A 296 -28.78 -2.64 22.39
C VAL A 296 -29.67 -2.09 21.29
N LEU A 297 -29.47 -2.61 20.08
CA LEU A 297 -30.11 -2.13 18.85
C LEU A 297 -31.55 -2.73 18.66
N LEU A 298 -32.14 -3.32 19.70
CA LEU A 298 -33.45 -3.93 19.68
C LEU A 298 -34.37 -3.22 20.70
N LYS A 299 -35.63 -3.05 20.32
CA LYS A 299 -36.68 -2.55 21.22
C LYS A 299 -37.56 -3.71 21.67
N ASP A 300 -38.18 -3.56 22.83
CA ASP A 300 -39.12 -4.56 23.38
C ASP A 300 -40.28 -4.75 22.39
N GLY A 301 -40.56 -6.00 22.06
CA GLY A 301 -41.57 -6.38 21.05
C GLY A 301 -41.07 -6.49 19.62
N ASP A 302 -39.82 -6.11 19.33
CA ASP A 302 -39.21 -6.31 18.00
C ASP A 302 -39.10 -7.81 17.69
N ILE A 303 -39.14 -8.17 16.40
CA ILE A 303 -38.69 -9.50 15.99
C ILE A 303 -37.23 -9.67 16.41
N LEU A 304 -36.94 -10.78 17.09
CA LEU A 304 -35.58 -11.02 17.57
C LEU A 304 -34.57 -11.07 16.40
N ASN A 305 -33.53 -10.26 16.48
CA ASN A 305 -32.48 -10.23 15.51
C ASN A 305 -31.13 -10.53 16.21
N GLN A 306 -30.60 -11.72 15.94
CA GLN A 306 -29.40 -12.20 16.65
C GLN A 306 -28.15 -11.34 16.37
N SER A 307 -27.96 -10.88 15.13
CA SER A 307 -26.84 -10.00 14.80
C SER A 307 -26.90 -8.67 15.53
N LYS A 308 -28.08 -8.06 15.65
CA LYS A 308 -28.27 -6.83 16.43
C LYS A 308 -28.02 -7.05 17.92
N LEU A 309 -28.45 -8.18 18.45
CA LEU A 309 -28.23 -8.54 19.86
C LEU A 309 -26.73 -8.69 20.14
N ILE A 310 -26.01 -9.45 19.31
CA ILE A 310 -24.56 -9.65 19.42
C ILE A 310 -23.83 -8.30 19.29
N ALA A 311 -24.21 -7.47 18.32
CA ALA A 311 -23.63 -6.13 18.16
C ALA A 311 -23.85 -5.24 19.39
N GLY A 312 -25.06 -5.31 19.99
CA GLY A 312 -25.34 -4.61 21.24
C GLY A 312 -24.48 -5.11 22.39
N TYR A 313 -24.34 -6.43 22.53
CA TYR A 313 -23.46 -7.04 23.53
C TYR A 313 -22.00 -6.63 23.35
N THR A 314 -21.48 -6.64 22.12
CA THR A 314 -20.14 -6.18 21.83
C THR A 314 -19.94 -4.72 22.24
N LYS A 315 -20.88 -3.84 21.93
CA LYS A 315 -20.83 -2.43 22.37
C LYS A 315 -20.82 -2.26 23.89
N ILE A 316 -21.57 -3.11 24.61
CA ILE A 316 -21.59 -3.13 26.06
C ILE A 316 -20.19 -3.56 26.58
N THR A 317 -19.64 -4.64 26.03
CA THR A 317 -18.31 -5.13 26.40
C THR A 317 -17.22 -4.08 26.11
N ASP A 318 -17.34 -3.38 24.97
CA ASP A 318 -16.41 -2.32 24.57
C ASP A 318 -16.41 -1.14 25.54
N LEU A 319 -17.57 -0.77 26.13
CA LEU A 319 -17.63 0.24 27.19
C LEU A 319 -16.74 -0.13 28.38
N TYR A 320 -16.86 -1.36 28.87
CA TYR A 320 -16.07 -1.87 29.98
C TYR A 320 -14.58 -1.94 29.61
N TYR A 321 -14.26 -2.42 28.40
CA TYR A 321 -12.88 -2.56 27.94
C TYR A 321 -12.20 -1.21 27.72
N ASN A 322 -12.95 -0.20 27.27
CA ASN A 322 -12.41 1.14 27.10
C ASN A 322 -12.12 1.85 28.43
N ASP A 323 -12.81 1.45 29.46
CA ASP A 323 -12.62 1.97 30.83
C ASP A 323 -11.71 1.10 31.70
N GLY A 324 -11.03 0.11 31.08
CA GLY A 324 -10.01 -0.75 31.69
C GLY A 324 -10.54 -2.03 32.36
N TYR A 325 -11.83 -2.29 32.33
CA TYR A 325 -12.43 -3.47 32.96
C TYR A 325 -12.40 -4.69 32.03
N ILE A 326 -11.21 -5.09 31.58
CA ILE A 326 -11.05 -6.21 30.63
C ILE A 326 -11.21 -7.58 31.33
N PHE A 327 -11.01 -7.65 32.63
CA PHE A 327 -11.10 -8.89 33.40
C PHE A 327 -12.54 -9.21 33.85
N ASN A 328 -13.53 -8.38 33.48
CA ASN A 328 -14.91 -8.61 33.79
C ASN A 328 -15.38 -9.99 33.31
N ASP A 329 -16.43 -10.50 33.96
CA ASP A 329 -17.15 -11.69 33.53
C ASP A 329 -18.60 -11.27 33.21
N ILE A 330 -18.95 -11.30 31.95
CA ILE A 330 -20.29 -10.92 31.47
C ILE A 330 -20.99 -12.16 30.94
N LYS A 331 -22.06 -12.58 31.61
CA LYS A 331 -22.88 -13.72 31.24
C LYS A 331 -24.24 -13.27 30.75
N ILE A 332 -24.70 -13.89 29.70
CA ILE A 332 -26.04 -13.68 29.15
C ILE A 332 -26.88 -14.94 29.38
N ASP A 333 -27.92 -14.81 30.18
CA ASP A 333 -28.92 -15.82 30.35
C ASP A 333 -30.17 -15.46 29.57
N GLN A 334 -30.81 -16.44 28.92
CA GLN A 334 -32.03 -16.25 28.18
C GLN A 334 -33.19 -16.96 28.89
N LYS A 335 -34.36 -16.28 29.00
CA LYS A 335 -35.60 -16.86 29.45
C LYS A 335 -36.58 -16.84 28.30
N ARG A 336 -37.09 -18.03 27.92
CA ARG A 336 -38.04 -18.18 26.83
C ARG A 336 -39.46 -18.34 27.37
N ASP A 337 -40.41 -17.61 26.81
CA ASP A 337 -41.83 -17.83 26.99
C ASP A 337 -42.44 -18.37 25.69
N SER A 338 -42.76 -19.68 25.69
CA SER A 338 -43.28 -20.36 24.50
C SER A 338 -44.76 -19.97 24.19
N ARG A 339 -45.51 -19.36 25.13
CA ARG A 339 -46.88 -18.92 24.90
C ARG A 339 -46.86 -17.58 24.11
N GLU A 340 -46.03 -16.66 24.56
CA GLU A 340 -45.89 -15.33 23.95
C GLU A 340 -44.87 -15.35 22.83
N ARG A 341 -44.13 -16.48 22.62
CA ARG A 341 -42.99 -16.61 21.69
C ARG A 341 -41.96 -15.50 21.90
N SER A 342 -41.66 -15.16 23.14
CA SER A 342 -40.76 -14.08 23.50
C SER A 342 -39.51 -14.61 24.22
N ILE A 343 -38.42 -13.89 24.08
CA ILE A 343 -37.15 -14.17 24.77
C ILE A 343 -36.69 -12.92 25.50
N ALA A 344 -36.61 -13.05 26.83
CA ALA A 344 -35.97 -12.07 27.69
C ALA A 344 -34.53 -12.45 27.96
N TYR A 345 -33.63 -11.47 27.98
CA TYR A 345 -32.20 -11.66 28.27
C TYR A 345 -31.85 -11.01 29.60
N THR A 346 -31.07 -11.72 30.40
CA THR A 346 -30.47 -11.16 31.62
C THR A 346 -28.95 -11.17 31.46
N VAL A 347 -28.36 -10.00 31.48
CA VAL A 347 -26.90 -9.82 31.44
C VAL A 347 -26.40 -9.62 32.86
N THR A 348 -25.69 -10.60 33.38
CA THR A 348 -25.04 -10.51 34.69
C THR A 348 -23.58 -10.10 34.49
N VAL A 349 -23.21 -8.98 35.10
CA VAL A 349 -21.85 -8.41 35.01
C VAL A 349 -21.15 -8.57 36.35
N VAL A 350 -19.96 -9.13 36.34
CA VAL A 350 -19.00 -9.10 37.44
C VAL A 350 -17.84 -8.23 37.00
N GLU A 351 -17.84 -6.97 37.44
CA GLU A 351 -16.96 -5.92 36.89
C GLU A 351 -15.48 -6.15 37.17
N LYS A 352 -15.15 -6.76 38.35
CA LYS A 352 -13.79 -6.99 38.84
C LYS A 352 -12.96 -5.70 38.91
N GLU A 353 -11.64 -5.83 38.94
CA GLU A 353 -10.72 -4.71 39.06
C GLU A 353 -10.38 -4.09 37.71
N ARG A 354 -10.03 -2.81 37.76
CA ARG A 354 -9.58 -2.03 36.58
C ARG A 354 -8.16 -2.42 36.22
N ALA A 355 -7.95 -2.79 34.97
CA ALA A 355 -6.65 -3.21 34.45
C ALA A 355 -5.77 -2.01 34.10
N HIS A 356 -4.50 -2.08 34.48
CA HIS A 356 -3.46 -1.14 34.10
C HIS A 356 -2.39 -1.87 33.29
N ILE A 357 -1.80 -1.18 32.33
CA ILE A 357 -0.69 -1.71 31.54
C ILE A 357 0.55 -1.80 32.43
N GLU A 358 1.07 -3.01 32.62
CA GLU A 358 2.33 -3.21 33.34
C GLU A 358 3.50 -2.98 32.40
N ASN A 359 3.53 -3.68 31.28
CA ASN A 359 4.56 -3.58 30.25
C ASN A 359 3.94 -3.52 28.85
N ILE A 360 4.65 -2.88 27.93
CA ILE A 360 4.41 -3.01 26.51
C ILE A 360 5.58 -3.80 25.91
N LEU A 361 5.31 -4.96 25.37
CA LEU A 361 6.32 -5.87 24.85
C LEU A 361 6.19 -5.99 23.32
N ILE A 362 7.29 -5.86 22.62
CA ILE A 362 7.32 -5.95 21.16
C ILE A 362 8.06 -7.23 20.78
N LYS A 363 7.51 -7.99 19.83
CA LYS A 363 8.10 -9.22 19.30
C LYS A 363 8.01 -9.23 17.79
N GLY A 364 9.06 -9.70 17.11
CA GLY A 364 9.09 -9.90 15.65
C GLY A 364 9.68 -8.73 14.87
N ASN A 365 10.04 -7.61 15.51
CA ASN A 365 10.77 -6.52 14.87
C ASN A 365 12.26 -6.86 14.73
N VAL A 366 12.71 -7.11 13.52
CA VAL A 366 14.10 -7.50 13.21
C VAL A 366 14.96 -6.28 12.86
N LYS A 367 14.46 -5.40 12.02
CA LYS A 367 15.13 -4.17 11.55
C LYS A 367 14.65 -2.93 12.31
N THR A 368 13.34 -2.84 12.53
CA THR A 368 12.70 -1.67 13.15
C THR A 368 13.04 -1.60 14.64
N LYS A 369 13.48 -0.44 15.10
CA LYS A 369 13.79 -0.23 16.52
C LYS A 369 12.53 -0.09 17.35
N ASP A 370 12.56 -0.56 18.59
CA ASP A 370 11.41 -0.57 19.50
C ASP A 370 10.76 0.80 19.68
N HIS A 371 11.57 1.86 19.81
CA HIS A 371 11.04 3.22 20.01
C HIS A 371 10.21 3.73 18.83
N VAL A 372 10.44 3.20 17.61
CA VAL A 372 9.65 3.51 16.41
C VAL A 372 8.24 2.93 16.55
N ILE A 373 8.11 1.80 17.25
CA ILE A 373 6.84 1.15 17.53
C ILE A 373 6.16 1.83 18.72
N TYR A 374 6.88 2.02 19.82
CA TYR A 374 6.32 2.63 21.03
C TYR A 374 5.71 4.01 20.79
N ARG A 375 6.33 4.84 19.96
CA ARG A 375 5.84 6.20 19.69
C ARG A 375 4.50 6.26 18.97
N GLU A 376 4.07 5.16 18.33
CA GLU A 376 2.79 5.07 17.62
C GLU A 376 1.66 4.57 18.53
N ILE A 377 1.97 4.09 19.73
CA ILE A 377 1.00 3.53 20.66
C ILE A 377 0.59 4.62 21.66
N PRO A 378 -0.71 4.99 21.73
CA PRO A 378 -1.21 6.01 22.64
C PRO A 378 -1.45 5.46 24.07
N LEU A 379 -0.61 4.50 24.49
CA LEU A 379 -0.60 3.89 25.83
C LEU A 379 0.83 3.81 26.35
N SER A 380 0.97 3.95 27.65
CA SER A 380 2.24 3.82 28.38
C SER A 380 2.08 2.86 29.56
N PRO A 381 3.17 2.24 30.05
CA PRO A 381 3.14 1.52 31.32
C PRO A 381 2.57 2.39 32.45
N GLY A 382 1.64 1.85 33.24
CA GLY A 382 0.87 2.55 34.27
C GLY A 382 -0.47 3.11 33.81
N ASP A 383 -0.70 3.27 32.51
CA ASP A 383 -1.99 3.73 31.99
C ASP A 383 -3.08 2.69 32.21
N VAL A 384 -4.30 3.17 32.34
CA VAL A 384 -5.48 2.32 32.29
C VAL A 384 -5.60 1.72 30.90
N PHE A 385 -5.87 0.42 30.83
CA PHE A 385 -6.14 -0.26 29.57
C PHE A 385 -7.36 0.38 28.85
N SER A 386 -7.25 0.55 27.55
CA SER A 386 -8.34 0.98 26.69
C SER A 386 -8.25 0.25 25.35
N LYS A 387 -9.31 -0.48 25.00
CA LYS A 387 -9.39 -1.19 23.73
C LYS A 387 -9.26 -0.26 22.53
N ASP A 388 -9.93 0.90 22.58
CA ASP A 388 -9.88 1.89 21.49
C ASP A 388 -8.47 2.43 21.28
N LYS A 389 -7.71 2.68 22.35
CA LYS A 389 -6.33 3.12 22.26
C LYS A 389 -5.40 2.02 21.72
N VAL A 390 -5.64 0.76 22.04
CA VAL A 390 -4.89 -0.36 21.45
C VAL A 390 -5.17 -0.42 19.94
N ILE A 391 -6.45 -0.31 19.54
CA ILE A 391 -6.85 -0.30 18.12
C ILE A 391 -6.22 0.91 17.41
N GLU A 392 -6.24 2.09 18.02
CA GLU A 392 -5.59 3.29 17.49
C GLU A 392 -4.09 3.09 17.30
N GLY A 393 -3.40 2.51 18.28
CA GLY A 393 -1.98 2.17 18.16
C GLY A 393 -1.69 1.19 17.03
N VAL A 394 -2.50 0.15 16.88
CA VAL A 394 -2.39 -0.81 15.78
C VAL A 394 -2.64 -0.12 14.42
N GLN A 395 -3.64 0.75 14.32
CA GLN A 395 -3.90 1.52 13.09
C GLN A 395 -2.76 2.48 12.76
N ASN A 396 -2.21 3.17 13.76
CA ASN A 396 -1.04 4.03 13.59
C ASN A 396 0.15 3.24 13.04
N LEU A 397 0.43 2.07 13.60
CA LEU A 397 1.52 1.20 13.13
C LEU A 397 1.28 0.70 11.70
N TYR A 398 0.06 0.28 11.33
CA TYR A 398 -0.26 -0.07 9.94
C TYR A 398 -0.08 1.12 8.99
N ASN A 399 -0.45 2.32 9.42
CA ASN A 399 -0.30 3.54 8.62
C ASN A 399 1.16 3.94 8.37
N THR A 400 2.11 3.45 9.20
CA THR A 400 3.55 3.63 8.90
C THR A 400 3.98 2.86 7.65
N GLY A 401 3.25 1.80 7.28
CA GLY A 401 3.62 0.88 6.20
C GLY A 401 4.85 0.02 6.50
N LEU A 402 5.31 -0.02 7.75
CA LEU A 402 6.49 -0.78 8.15
C LEU A 402 6.19 -2.25 8.46
N PHE A 403 4.93 -2.58 8.71
CA PHE A 403 4.49 -3.91 9.16
C PHE A 403 3.42 -4.48 8.24
N SER A 404 3.53 -5.78 7.95
CA SER A 404 2.54 -6.56 7.20
C SER A 404 1.46 -7.13 8.10
N THR A 405 1.84 -7.52 9.33
CA THR A 405 0.94 -8.10 10.32
C THR A 405 1.24 -7.49 11.69
N ILE A 406 0.19 -7.18 12.44
CA ILE A 406 0.28 -6.68 13.82
C ILE A 406 -0.81 -7.38 14.63
N ASN A 407 -0.42 -8.24 15.56
CA ASN A 407 -1.34 -8.97 16.42
C ASN A 407 -1.12 -8.55 17.88
N PRO A 408 -2.03 -7.72 18.46
CA PRO A 408 -1.98 -7.38 19.87
C PRO A 408 -2.50 -8.54 20.73
N GLU A 409 -1.79 -8.86 21.79
CA GLU A 409 -2.20 -9.78 22.84
C GLU A 409 -2.15 -9.07 24.20
N THR A 410 -3.04 -9.46 25.10
CA THR A 410 -3.18 -8.81 26.41
C THR A 410 -3.16 -9.84 27.55
N PRO A 411 -2.00 -10.52 27.78
CA PRO A 411 -1.87 -11.47 28.87
C PRO A 411 -1.94 -10.79 30.24
N TYR A 412 -2.26 -11.57 31.27
CA TYR A 412 -2.19 -11.12 32.65
C TYR A 412 -0.77 -10.70 33.01
N GLY A 413 -0.65 -9.63 33.78
CA GLY A 413 0.61 -9.15 34.36
C GLY A 413 1.03 -9.90 35.61
N SER A 414 2.00 -9.34 36.33
CA SER A 414 2.60 -9.96 37.51
C SER A 414 1.69 -9.96 38.76
N ALA A 415 0.64 -9.13 38.80
CA ALA A 415 -0.31 -9.01 39.88
C ALA A 415 -1.72 -8.77 39.40
N GLU A 416 -2.71 -8.92 40.27
CA GLU A 416 -4.11 -8.64 39.99
C GLU A 416 -4.29 -7.15 39.61
N GLY A 417 -5.09 -6.89 38.58
CA GLY A 417 -5.27 -5.54 38.01
C GLY A 417 -4.14 -5.08 37.09
N LEU A 418 -3.10 -5.90 36.86
CA LEU A 418 -2.03 -5.60 35.90
C LEU A 418 -2.14 -6.49 34.66
N MET A 419 -1.75 -5.93 33.52
CA MET A 419 -1.68 -6.67 32.26
C MET A 419 -0.53 -6.18 31.38
N ASP A 420 0.00 -7.06 30.59
CA ASP A 420 0.95 -6.71 29.53
C ASP A 420 0.22 -6.48 28.21
N LEU A 421 0.71 -5.54 27.42
CA LEU A 421 0.35 -5.41 26.01
C LEU A 421 1.49 -5.98 25.17
N VAL A 422 1.28 -7.12 24.57
CA VAL A 422 2.26 -7.76 23.69
C VAL A 422 1.87 -7.49 22.24
N LEU A 423 2.76 -6.86 21.48
CA LEU A 423 2.59 -6.62 20.06
C LEU A 423 3.47 -7.59 19.28
N ASN A 424 2.84 -8.62 18.69
CA ASN A 424 3.52 -9.51 17.76
C ASN A 424 3.44 -8.88 16.36
N VAL A 425 4.57 -8.46 15.81
CA VAL A 425 4.65 -7.77 14.52
C VAL A 425 5.42 -8.59 13.50
N GLU A 426 5.03 -8.49 12.24
CA GLU A 426 5.80 -8.96 11.09
C GLU A 426 6.17 -7.76 10.24
N GLU A 427 7.45 -7.57 9.97
CA GLU A 427 7.91 -6.44 9.17
C GLU A 427 7.54 -6.62 7.70
N ALA A 428 7.04 -5.55 7.09
CA ALA A 428 6.84 -5.48 5.65
C ALA A 428 8.17 -5.33 4.90
N LYS A 429 8.15 -5.53 3.61
CA LYS A 429 9.29 -5.14 2.75
C LYS A 429 9.37 -3.61 2.70
N ASN A 430 10.28 -3.04 3.46
CA ASN A 430 10.43 -1.59 3.62
C ASN A 430 11.34 -0.95 2.58
N THR A 431 12.06 -1.76 1.81
CA THR A 431 12.89 -1.31 0.70
C THR A 431 12.28 -1.80 -0.60
N ASP A 432 12.03 -0.90 -1.53
CA ASP A 432 11.51 -1.19 -2.86
C ASP A 432 12.41 -0.57 -3.94
N ILE A 433 12.49 -1.27 -5.05
CA ILE A 433 13.15 -0.81 -6.27
C ILE A 433 12.07 -0.81 -7.35
N GLN A 434 11.80 0.37 -7.90
CA GLN A 434 10.87 0.56 -9.00
C GLN A 434 11.66 0.93 -10.24
N PHE A 435 11.39 0.26 -11.32
CA PHE A 435 11.96 0.61 -12.64
C PHE A 435 10.86 0.46 -13.69
N GLY A 436 10.95 1.25 -14.71
CA GLY A 436 9.95 1.23 -15.76
C GLY A 436 10.24 2.23 -16.84
N ILE A 437 9.29 2.32 -17.75
CA ILE A 437 9.30 3.23 -18.88
C ILE A 437 8.00 4.04 -18.81
N THR A 438 8.12 5.36 -18.89
CA THR A 438 6.98 6.26 -19.02
C THR A 438 6.99 6.90 -20.40
N PHE A 439 5.79 7.14 -20.94
CA PHE A 439 5.61 7.90 -22.18
C PHE A 439 5.09 9.28 -21.79
N THR A 440 5.85 10.32 -22.03
CA THR A 440 5.40 11.69 -21.82
C THR A 440 4.86 12.24 -23.14
N GLY A 441 3.54 12.35 -23.24
CA GLY A 441 2.89 12.84 -24.46
C GLY A 441 2.98 14.37 -24.56
N ALA A 442 4.11 14.92 -25.00
CA ALA A 442 4.11 16.23 -25.59
C ALA A 442 3.77 16.08 -27.09
N ALA A 443 2.87 16.92 -27.61
CA ALA A 443 2.46 16.84 -29.00
C ALA A 443 3.69 16.96 -29.94
N GLY A 444 3.95 15.89 -30.70
CA GLY A 444 4.98 15.86 -31.73
C GLY A 444 6.19 14.96 -31.46
N THR A 445 6.45 14.58 -30.22
CA THR A 445 7.50 13.61 -29.88
C THR A 445 6.98 12.63 -28.84
N PHE A 446 7.35 11.35 -28.96
CA PHE A 446 7.17 10.37 -27.88
C PHE A 446 8.49 10.20 -27.13
N PRO A 447 8.83 11.08 -26.18
CA PRO A 447 10.01 10.84 -25.38
C PRO A 447 9.70 9.66 -24.44
N VAL A 448 10.43 8.59 -24.68
CA VAL A 448 10.45 7.44 -23.77
C VAL A 448 11.39 7.78 -22.63
N VAL A 449 10.87 7.84 -21.41
CA VAL A 449 11.65 8.10 -20.22
C VAL A 449 11.77 6.81 -19.42
N GLY A 450 12.99 6.28 -19.32
CA GLY A 450 13.31 5.22 -18.37
C GLY A 450 13.47 5.81 -16.96
N PHE A 451 12.95 5.12 -15.95
CA PHE A 451 13.17 5.53 -14.56
C PHE A 451 13.64 4.36 -13.70
N LEU A 452 14.43 4.68 -12.70
CA LEU A 452 14.84 3.81 -11.62
C LEU A 452 14.69 4.57 -10.30
N LYS A 453 13.90 4.03 -9.38
CA LYS A 453 13.69 4.61 -8.05
C LYS A 453 13.98 3.55 -7.00
N TRP A 454 14.81 3.89 -6.05
CA TRP A 454 15.07 3.11 -4.85
C TRP A 454 14.55 3.88 -3.65
N ASN A 455 13.77 3.21 -2.80
CA ASN A 455 13.15 3.80 -1.64
C ASN A 455 13.31 2.86 -0.44
N ASP A 456 13.85 3.35 0.66
CA ASP A 456 13.88 2.66 1.96
C ASP A 456 13.08 3.48 2.97
N ARG A 457 11.89 2.98 3.33
CA ARG A 457 10.97 3.63 4.29
C ARG A 457 11.38 3.44 5.75
N ASN A 458 12.34 2.59 6.00
CA ASN A 458 12.82 2.27 7.33
C ASN A 458 14.36 2.31 7.39
N PHE A 459 14.92 3.40 6.91
CA PHE A 459 16.36 3.58 6.88
C PHE A 459 16.95 3.45 8.29
N ARG A 460 17.93 2.56 8.45
CA ARG A 460 18.55 2.18 9.72
C ARG A 460 17.59 1.66 10.80
N GLY A 461 16.34 1.29 10.44
CA GLY A 461 15.34 0.87 11.41
C GLY A 461 14.69 2.00 12.23
N GLU A 462 14.94 3.24 11.85
CA GLU A 462 14.46 4.45 12.57
C GLU A 462 13.08 4.94 12.07
N GLY A 463 12.47 4.27 11.08
CA GLY A 463 11.26 4.74 10.44
C GLY A 463 11.47 6.00 9.60
N GLN A 464 12.70 6.26 9.20
CA GLN A 464 13.10 7.35 8.31
C GLN A 464 12.99 6.90 6.85
N ASN A 465 12.63 7.82 5.96
CA ASN A 465 12.53 7.55 4.54
C ASN A 465 13.77 8.10 3.81
N LEU A 466 14.44 7.24 3.04
CA LEU A 466 15.53 7.62 2.13
C LEU A 466 15.14 7.19 0.73
N ASN A 467 15.10 8.13 -0.20
CA ASN A 467 14.79 7.86 -1.59
C ASN A 467 15.90 8.35 -2.52
N ILE A 468 16.13 7.57 -3.56
CA ILE A 468 17.03 7.89 -4.66
C ILE A 468 16.27 7.58 -5.94
N GLY A 469 16.18 8.56 -6.84
CA GLY A 469 15.49 8.40 -8.10
C GLY A 469 16.29 8.96 -9.26
N THR A 470 16.20 8.31 -10.41
CA THR A 470 16.74 8.82 -11.67
C THR A 470 15.74 8.59 -12.80
N GLU A 471 15.63 9.57 -13.65
CA GLU A 471 14.87 9.52 -14.91
C GLU A 471 15.84 9.81 -16.05
N LEU A 472 15.81 8.99 -17.07
CA LEU A 472 16.73 9.06 -18.19
C LEU A 472 15.97 8.96 -19.51
N SER A 473 16.14 9.97 -20.34
CA SER A 473 15.71 9.98 -21.73
C SER A 473 16.77 10.67 -22.59
N THR A 474 16.53 10.72 -23.88
CA THR A 474 17.39 11.49 -24.79
C THR A 474 17.43 12.97 -24.43
N ASN A 475 16.31 13.50 -23.94
CA ASN A 475 16.13 14.93 -23.72
C ASN A 475 16.15 15.30 -22.23
N LYS A 476 16.08 14.32 -21.32
CA LYS A 476 16.02 14.56 -19.88
C LYS A 476 16.86 13.56 -19.11
N GLN A 477 17.75 14.06 -18.24
CA GLN A 477 18.44 13.28 -17.23
C GLN A 477 18.20 13.95 -15.88
N ASN A 478 17.66 13.19 -14.94
CA ASN A 478 17.32 13.68 -13.62
C ASN A 478 17.88 12.74 -12.54
N LEU A 479 18.41 13.30 -11.46
CA LEU A 479 18.78 12.58 -10.25
C LEU A 479 18.15 13.28 -9.04
N THR A 480 17.45 12.53 -8.24
CA THR A 480 16.81 13.01 -7.00
C THR A 480 17.31 12.22 -5.80
N LEU A 481 17.60 12.92 -4.71
CA LEU A 481 17.97 12.36 -3.42
C LEU A 481 17.05 13.01 -2.37
N GLY A 482 16.36 12.21 -1.58
CA GLY A 482 15.49 12.73 -0.54
C GLY A 482 15.64 11.94 0.75
N PHE A 483 15.66 12.67 1.86
CA PHE A 483 15.63 12.11 3.20
C PHE A 483 14.51 12.79 3.99
N MET A 484 13.72 12.01 4.72
CA MET A 484 12.66 12.52 5.59
C MET A 484 12.59 11.73 6.89
N ASP A 485 12.52 12.46 7.98
CA ASP A 485 12.21 11.93 9.30
C ASP A 485 10.82 12.44 9.72
N ASN A 486 9.90 11.52 10.01
CA ASN A 486 8.52 11.86 10.41
C ASN A 486 8.39 12.10 11.93
N TRP A 487 9.47 11.91 12.69
CA TRP A 487 9.50 12.05 14.14
C TRP A 487 10.74 12.81 14.63
N LEU A 488 10.92 14.01 14.16
CA LEU A 488 12.08 14.83 14.54
C LEU A 488 12.07 15.11 16.04
N MET A 489 13.20 14.81 16.70
CA MET A 489 13.39 15.00 18.16
C MET A 489 12.33 14.33 19.03
N GLY A 490 11.81 13.16 18.60
CA GLY A 490 10.82 12.40 19.37
C GLY A 490 9.42 13.01 19.40
N LYS A 491 9.11 13.94 18.51
CA LYS A 491 7.78 14.53 18.33
C LYS A 491 7.28 14.24 16.90
N ARG A 492 5.97 14.24 16.69
CA ARG A 492 5.33 14.08 15.37
C ARG A 492 5.58 15.27 14.42
N TRP A 493 6.80 15.80 14.43
CA TRP A 493 7.28 16.79 13.48
C TRP A 493 8.00 16.06 12.35
N SER A 494 7.54 16.22 11.12
CA SER A 494 8.30 15.76 9.97
C SER A 494 9.33 16.81 9.59
N ALA A 495 10.52 16.38 9.20
CA ALA A 495 11.53 17.23 8.58
C ALA A 495 12.21 16.46 7.45
N GLY A 496 12.39 17.13 6.32
CA GLY A 496 13.00 16.57 5.14
C GLY A 496 14.00 17.49 4.50
N ILE A 497 14.93 16.86 3.79
CA ILE A 497 15.85 17.50 2.88
C ILE A 497 15.88 16.75 1.56
N ASN A 498 15.86 17.47 0.46
CA ASN A 498 15.92 16.92 -0.88
C ASN A 498 16.91 17.66 -1.73
N PHE A 499 17.59 16.93 -2.61
CA PHE A 499 18.48 17.44 -3.63
C PHE A 499 18.03 16.92 -4.96
N SER A 500 18.05 17.75 -5.99
CA SER A 500 17.84 17.32 -7.36
C SER A 500 18.88 17.95 -8.29
N PHE A 501 19.24 17.16 -9.27
CA PHE A 501 19.99 17.59 -10.43
C PHE A 501 19.16 17.24 -11.66
N GLU A 502 18.99 18.18 -12.56
CA GLU A 502 18.31 17.96 -13.83
C GLU A 502 19.10 18.57 -14.97
N HIS A 503 19.31 17.78 -16.00
CA HIS A 503 19.73 18.23 -17.31
C HIS A 503 18.59 18.00 -18.29
N LEU A 504 18.18 19.05 -18.95
CA LEU A 504 17.07 19.04 -19.91
C LEU A 504 17.55 19.67 -21.20
N LEU A 505 17.49 18.89 -22.29
CA LEU A 505 17.61 19.41 -23.65
C LEU A 505 16.22 19.87 -24.09
N ASN A 506 16.06 21.16 -24.22
CA ASN A 506 14.85 21.78 -24.69
C ASN A 506 14.88 21.89 -26.21
N GLU A 507 13.96 21.22 -26.87
CA GLU A 507 13.63 21.43 -28.27
C GLU A 507 12.28 22.12 -28.30
N ASN A 508 12.24 23.37 -28.71
CA ASN A 508 11.02 24.09 -28.47
C ASN A 508 10.30 24.58 -29.69
N ILE A 509 9.02 24.15 -29.76
CA ILE A 509 8.09 24.42 -30.85
C ILE A 509 7.00 25.43 -30.44
N LYS A 510 6.77 25.65 -29.13
CA LYS A 510 5.55 26.35 -28.69
C LYS A 510 5.73 27.33 -27.52
N GLN A 511 6.92 27.51 -27.05
CA GLN A 511 7.18 28.54 -26.03
C GLN A 511 7.86 29.70 -26.72
N ASP A 512 7.63 30.92 -26.32
CA ASP A 512 8.25 32.18 -26.81
C ASP A 512 9.81 32.16 -26.80
N ILE A 513 10.40 30.98 -26.93
CA ILE A 513 11.82 30.68 -26.84
C ILE A 513 12.33 30.22 -28.20
N MET A 514 11.62 30.43 -29.27
CA MET A 514 12.11 30.03 -30.59
C MET A 514 13.25 30.93 -31.02
N GLY A 515 14.38 30.31 -31.30
CA GLY A 515 15.52 30.96 -31.93
C GLY A 515 15.45 30.81 -33.42
N ALA A 516 15.64 31.86 -34.15
CA ALA A 516 15.81 31.85 -35.57
C ALA A 516 17.22 32.39 -35.90
N ARG A 517 17.76 32.03 -37.07
CA ARG A 517 19.03 32.54 -37.56
C ARG A 517 18.82 33.92 -38.22
N PHE A 518 18.72 34.98 -37.45
CA PHE A 518 18.70 36.33 -37.99
C PHE A 518 19.75 37.20 -37.33
N SER A 519 20.04 38.32 -37.98
CA SER A 519 20.97 39.32 -37.43
C SER A 519 20.36 39.94 -36.14
N GLU A 520 21.24 40.47 -35.30
CA GLU A 520 20.84 41.16 -34.09
C GLU A 520 19.98 42.39 -34.38
N ASP A 521 20.29 43.11 -35.50
CA ASP A 521 19.56 44.28 -35.93
C ASP A 521 18.14 43.93 -36.38
N GLU A 522 17.95 42.87 -37.17
CA GLU A 522 16.65 42.36 -37.61
C GLU A 522 15.80 41.93 -36.43
N TYR A 523 16.41 41.27 -35.48
CA TYR A 523 15.76 40.85 -34.25
C TYR A 523 15.31 42.03 -33.38
N ASN A 524 16.20 42.96 -33.14
CA ASN A 524 15.95 44.14 -32.29
C ASN A 524 14.93 45.12 -32.91
N ASN A 525 14.84 45.12 -34.21
CA ASN A 525 13.89 45.98 -34.97
C ASN A 525 12.54 45.25 -35.17
N GLY A 526 12.36 44.02 -34.76
CA GLY A 526 11.13 43.25 -34.91
C GLY A 526 10.78 42.95 -36.37
N THR A 527 11.76 42.92 -37.27
CA THR A 527 11.59 42.72 -38.71
C THR A 527 12.08 41.33 -39.16
N ALA A 528 12.71 40.59 -38.27
CA ALA A 528 13.25 39.30 -38.58
C ALA A 528 12.12 38.28 -38.78
N ALA A 529 12.19 37.51 -39.86
CA ALA A 529 11.31 36.37 -40.12
C ALA A 529 12.13 35.27 -40.77
N PRO A 530 11.97 33.96 -40.40
CA PRO A 530 12.60 32.88 -41.12
C PRO A 530 11.84 32.60 -42.43
N ASP A 531 12.59 32.20 -43.49
CA ASP A 531 11.96 31.68 -44.70
C ASP A 531 11.04 30.50 -44.38
N PRO A 532 9.84 30.37 -44.97
CA PRO A 532 9.33 31.14 -46.13
C PRO A 532 8.48 32.38 -45.76
N TYR A 533 8.44 32.80 -44.51
CA TYR A 533 7.60 33.86 -44.03
C TYR A 533 8.14 35.23 -44.41
N ASN A 534 7.26 36.18 -44.74
CA ASN A 534 7.67 37.48 -45.19
C ASN A 534 7.74 38.54 -44.06
N SER A 535 7.16 38.20 -42.89
CA SER A 535 7.17 39.09 -41.72
C SER A 535 7.20 38.27 -40.43
N TYR A 536 7.59 38.95 -39.34
CA TYR A 536 7.52 38.36 -37.99
C TYR A 536 6.10 37.97 -37.60
N ASP A 537 5.14 38.82 -37.91
CA ASP A 537 3.72 38.55 -37.59
C ASP A 537 3.18 37.34 -38.35
N GLU A 538 3.49 37.17 -39.63
CA GLU A 538 3.10 36.02 -40.45
C GLU A 538 3.69 34.71 -39.90
N TRP A 539 4.94 34.74 -39.49
CA TRP A 539 5.58 33.58 -38.86
C TRP A 539 4.98 33.26 -37.50
N LYS A 540 4.67 34.27 -36.67
CA LYS A 540 4.03 34.08 -35.37
C LYS A 540 2.62 33.53 -35.53
N ASP A 541 1.84 34.07 -36.48
CA ASP A 541 0.50 33.55 -36.79
C ASP A 541 0.53 32.11 -37.29
N ALA A 542 1.51 31.73 -38.09
CA ALA A 542 1.70 30.35 -38.54
C ALA A 542 1.95 29.39 -37.36
N ILE A 543 2.78 29.81 -36.40
CA ILE A 543 3.04 29.04 -35.17
C ILE A 543 1.77 28.91 -34.33
N ASP A 544 1.09 30.00 -34.10
CA ASP A 544 -0.12 30.02 -33.27
C ASP A 544 -1.24 29.17 -33.92
N ASN A 545 -1.25 29.09 -35.25
CA ASN A 545 -2.13 28.20 -36.03
C ASN A 545 -1.66 26.73 -36.08
N GLY A 546 -0.50 26.40 -35.52
CA GLY A 546 0.03 25.04 -35.42
C GLY A 546 0.69 24.50 -36.69
N GLU A 547 1.17 25.39 -37.58
CA GLU A 547 1.95 24.99 -38.73
C GLU A 547 3.27 24.30 -38.34
N THR A 548 3.71 23.33 -39.13
CA THR A 548 4.99 22.64 -38.88
C THR A 548 6.12 23.53 -39.35
N ILE A 549 6.97 23.97 -38.44
CA ILE A 549 8.14 24.76 -38.74
C ILE A 549 9.33 23.82 -39.03
N ASP A 550 10.13 24.19 -40.06
CA ASP A 550 11.33 23.45 -40.36
C ASP A 550 12.26 23.40 -39.14
N SER A 551 12.79 22.22 -38.84
CA SER A 551 13.65 21.99 -37.66
C SER A 551 14.93 22.85 -37.65
N SER A 552 15.36 23.37 -38.81
CA SER A 552 16.49 24.30 -38.91
C SER A 552 16.23 25.67 -38.27
N TYR A 553 14.96 26.01 -38.04
CA TYR A 553 14.55 27.25 -37.35
C TYR A 553 14.25 27.06 -35.86
N LEU A 554 14.22 25.78 -35.40
CA LEU A 554 14.00 25.49 -34.00
C LEU A 554 15.29 25.64 -33.22
N MET A 555 15.20 26.26 -32.06
CA MET A 555 16.29 26.38 -31.12
C MET A 555 16.39 25.15 -30.22
N GLN A 556 17.59 24.61 -30.12
CA GLN A 556 17.95 23.66 -29.08
C GLN A 556 18.81 24.35 -28.01
N TYR A 557 18.49 24.15 -26.77
CA TYR A 557 19.30 24.63 -25.67
C TYR A 557 19.30 23.68 -24.49
N ASP A 558 20.45 23.61 -23.82
CA ASP A 558 20.60 22.82 -22.59
C ASP A 558 20.21 23.66 -21.38
N SER A 559 19.46 23.05 -20.49
CA SER A 559 19.17 23.59 -19.17
C SER A 559 19.72 22.67 -18.09
N LEU A 560 20.56 23.21 -17.23
CA LEU A 560 21.05 22.53 -16.04
C LEU A 560 20.42 23.14 -14.81
N GLU A 561 19.77 22.33 -13.96
CA GLU A 561 19.24 22.77 -12.67
C GLU A 561 19.83 21.95 -11.54
N PHE A 562 20.35 22.62 -10.50
CA PHE A 562 20.60 22.05 -9.20
C PHE A 562 19.62 22.65 -8.22
N ALA A 563 18.89 21.81 -7.50
CA ALA A 563 17.99 22.31 -6.48
C ALA A 563 18.20 21.59 -5.14
N THR A 564 17.99 22.32 -4.07
CA THR A 564 17.91 21.81 -2.71
C THR A 564 16.65 22.32 -2.05
N GLY A 565 16.00 21.47 -1.30
CA GLY A 565 14.82 21.81 -0.55
C GLY A 565 14.92 21.35 0.89
N VAL A 566 14.43 22.14 1.79
CA VAL A 566 14.19 21.76 3.18
C VAL A 566 12.72 21.95 3.49
N ASN A 567 12.14 21.02 4.20
CA ASN A 567 10.74 21.09 4.57
C ASN A 567 10.50 20.57 5.97
N THR A 568 9.46 21.05 6.60
CA THR A 568 8.98 20.60 7.90
C THR A 568 7.47 20.66 7.94
N GLY A 569 6.85 19.80 8.75
CA GLY A 569 5.41 19.75 8.88
C GLY A 569 4.95 19.06 10.14
N TYR A 570 3.69 19.21 10.44
CA TYR A 570 3.03 18.57 11.57
C TYR A 570 1.64 18.08 11.18
N THR A 571 1.28 16.89 11.68
CA THR A 571 -0.05 16.32 11.47
C THR A 571 -0.79 16.22 12.79
N PHE A 572 -1.91 16.93 12.88
CA PHE A 572 -2.82 16.88 14.01
C PHE A 572 -3.91 15.84 13.75
N HIS A 573 -4.06 14.88 14.65
CA HIS A 573 -5.20 13.96 14.64
C HIS A 573 -6.31 14.59 15.47
N THR A 574 -7.44 14.85 14.86
CA THR A 574 -8.61 15.44 15.50
C THR A 574 -9.83 14.53 15.36
N PRO A 575 -10.86 14.67 16.20
CA PRO A 575 -12.09 13.89 16.06
C PRO A 575 -12.80 14.08 14.69
N VAL A 576 -12.48 15.16 13.99
CA VAL A 576 -13.05 15.52 12.67
C VAL A 576 -12.06 15.32 11.51
N GLY A 577 -11.05 14.46 11.68
CA GLY A 577 -10.08 14.12 10.65
C GLY A 577 -8.66 14.58 10.93
N ARG A 578 -7.78 14.38 9.97
CA ARG A 578 -6.37 14.76 10.04
C ARG A 578 -6.17 16.16 9.48
N VAL A 579 -5.57 17.04 10.25
CA VAL A 579 -5.17 18.38 9.83
C VAL A 579 -3.65 18.40 9.68
N THR A 580 -3.16 18.74 8.50
CA THR A 580 -1.74 18.82 8.21
C THR A 580 -1.32 20.26 7.97
N THR A 581 -0.17 20.66 8.50
CA THR A 581 0.49 21.90 8.15
C THR A 581 1.94 21.62 7.82
N GLY A 582 2.44 22.30 6.81
CA GLY A 582 3.83 22.13 6.39
C GLY A 582 4.36 23.39 5.74
N THR A 583 5.66 23.57 5.80
CA THR A 583 6.36 24.63 5.12
C THR A 583 7.72 24.14 4.63
N GLY A 584 8.24 24.77 3.61
CA GLY A 584 9.55 24.45 3.09
C GLY A 584 10.10 25.54 2.20
N LEU A 585 11.41 25.55 2.08
CA LEU A 585 12.18 26.40 1.20
C LEU A 585 12.86 25.55 0.14
N LYS A 586 12.62 25.87 -1.14
CA LYS A 586 13.36 25.31 -2.28
C LYS A 586 14.24 26.40 -2.85
N THR A 587 15.53 26.12 -2.97
CA THR A 587 16.49 26.96 -3.70
C THR A 587 16.97 26.20 -4.92
N SER A 588 16.88 26.78 -6.09
CA SER A 588 17.40 26.21 -7.33
C SER A 588 18.39 27.15 -8.00
N PHE A 589 19.35 26.55 -8.68
CA PHE A 589 20.34 27.21 -9.52
C PHE A 589 20.19 26.65 -10.92
N THR A 590 19.83 27.50 -11.86
CA THR A 590 19.57 27.11 -13.24
C THR A 590 20.56 27.83 -14.16
N ARG A 591 21.11 27.13 -15.12
CA ARG A 591 21.98 27.65 -16.19
C ARG A 591 21.44 27.17 -17.53
N VAL A 592 21.34 28.06 -18.47
CA VAL A 592 20.97 27.81 -19.86
C VAL A 592 22.18 27.95 -20.73
N HIS A 593 22.40 26.97 -21.63
CA HIS A 593 23.49 26.98 -22.61
C HIS A 593 22.94 26.73 -24.02
N TYR A 594 23.36 27.53 -24.98
CA TYR A 594 23.07 27.35 -26.40
C TYR A 594 24.25 27.98 -27.21
N ASP A 595 24.38 27.62 -28.49
CA ASP A 595 25.34 28.21 -29.38
C ASP A 595 24.87 29.58 -29.90
N PRO A 596 25.45 30.71 -29.45
CA PRO A 596 25.01 32.04 -29.85
C PRO A 596 25.36 32.38 -31.31
N GLU A 597 26.24 31.59 -31.98
CA GLU A 597 26.52 31.78 -33.39
C GLU A 597 25.47 31.15 -34.29
N VAL A 598 24.68 30.21 -33.71
CA VAL A 598 23.62 29.47 -34.42
C VAL A 598 22.25 30.04 -34.05
N TYR A 599 22.02 30.37 -32.79
CA TYR A 599 20.69 30.70 -32.26
C TYR A 599 20.61 32.11 -31.70
N ARG A 600 19.47 32.76 -31.92
CA ARG A 600 19.13 34.05 -31.33
C ARG A 600 17.77 33.96 -30.65
N PRO A 601 17.70 33.61 -29.35
CA PRO A 601 16.43 33.44 -28.65
C PRO A 601 15.61 34.72 -28.63
N TYR A 602 14.31 34.61 -28.91
CA TYR A 602 13.38 35.74 -28.75
C TYR A 602 13.20 36.13 -27.29
N ASN A 603 13.11 35.14 -26.40
CA ASN A 603 12.94 35.38 -24.99
C ASN A 603 14.18 36.09 -24.40
N PRO A 604 14.05 37.38 -23.99
CA PRO A 604 15.17 38.10 -23.44
C PRO A 604 15.76 37.45 -22.18
N ALA A 605 14.93 36.73 -21.43
CA ALA A 605 15.37 36.05 -20.22
C ALA A 605 16.33 34.89 -20.50
N ILE A 606 16.24 34.26 -21.66
CA ILE A 606 17.20 33.25 -22.12
C ILE A 606 18.39 33.95 -22.77
N ARG A 607 18.15 34.85 -23.68
CA ARG A 607 19.18 35.56 -24.43
C ARG A 607 20.19 36.31 -23.53
N ASN A 608 19.68 37.05 -22.53
CA ASN A 608 20.52 37.84 -21.64
C ASN A 608 21.24 37.05 -20.55
N ASN A 609 20.91 35.77 -20.38
CA ASN A 609 21.45 34.96 -19.32
C ASN A 609 22.19 33.69 -19.81
N LEU A 610 22.64 33.71 -21.06
CA LEU A 610 23.52 32.65 -21.61
C LEU A 610 24.66 32.38 -20.65
N ASP A 611 24.85 31.08 -20.33
CA ASP A 611 25.92 30.59 -19.45
C ASP A 611 25.96 31.23 -18.04
N THR A 612 24.92 31.91 -17.65
CA THR A 612 24.80 32.56 -16.34
C THR A 612 24.04 31.66 -15.37
N TRP A 613 24.59 31.41 -14.19
CA TRP A 613 23.86 30.75 -13.12
C TRP A 613 22.91 31.71 -12.47
N LEU A 614 21.61 31.40 -12.57
CA LEU A 614 20.54 32.12 -11.95
C LEU A 614 19.98 31.32 -10.78
N PHE A 615 19.81 31.96 -9.65
CA PHE A 615 19.19 31.28 -8.51
C PHE A 615 17.72 31.71 -8.39
N ASN A 616 16.92 30.80 -7.81
CA ASN A 616 15.52 31.02 -7.52
C ASN A 616 15.16 30.43 -6.16
N ASN A 617 14.47 31.20 -5.33
CA ASN A 617 14.03 30.79 -4.02
C ASN A 617 12.49 30.76 -3.98
N LYS A 618 11.95 29.67 -3.46
CA LYS A 618 10.51 29.47 -3.27
C LYS A 618 10.24 29.00 -1.86
N LEU A 619 9.51 29.81 -1.11
CA LEU A 619 8.98 29.45 0.21
C LEU A 619 7.53 29.02 0.03
N TRP A 620 7.17 27.84 0.53
CA TRP A 620 5.80 27.36 0.46
C TRP A 620 5.23 27.04 1.84
N LEU A 621 3.91 27.23 1.97
CA LEU A 621 3.10 26.83 3.13
C LEU A 621 1.99 25.93 2.63
N ASN A 622 1.83 24.77 3.26
CA ASN A 622 0.76 23.83 2.99
C ASN A 622 -0.17 23.71 4.20
N LEU A 623 -1.47 23.74 3.93
CA LEU A 623 -2.53 23.49 4.90
C LEU A 623 -3.46 22.42 4.34
N GLY A 624 -3.61 21.30 5.03
CA GLY A 624 -4.43 20.16 4.60
C GLY A 624 -5.46 19.76 5.66
N TRP A 625 -6.62 19.31 5.22
CA TRP A 625 -7.64 18.67 6.04
C TRP A 625 -8.18 17.44 5.31
N ASP A 626 -8.08 16.27 5.95
CA ASP A 626 -8.41 14.98 5.34
C ASP A 626 -9.27 14.14 6.29
N THR A 627 -10.49 13.86 5.86
CA THR A 627 -11.45 13.00 6.57
C THR A 627 -11.80 11.74 5.79
N ARG A 628 -11.07 11.45 4.71
CA ARG A 628 -11.33 10.30 3.84
C ARG A 628 -11.11 8.99 4.59
N ASP A 629 -11.95 8.01 4.32
CA ASP A 629 -11.81 6.65 4.85
C ASP A 629 -10.57 5.95 4.30
N PHE A 630 -10.28 6.11 3.00
CA PHE A 630 -9.07 5.63 2.33
C PHE A 630 -8.45 6.74 1.48
N VAL A 631 -7.12 6.81 1.45
CA VAL A 631 -6.42 7.85 0.66
C VAL A 631 -6.46 7.54 -0.83
N MET A 632 -6.24 6.29 -1.22
CA MET A 632 -6.12 5.90 -2.64
C MET A 632 -7.46 5.75 -3.37
N ASN A 633 -8.51 5.34 -2.70
CA ASN A 633 -9.86 5.16 -3.29
C ASN A 633 -10.90 5.42 -2.22
N PRO A 634 -11.14 6.69 -1.91
CA PRO A 634 -12.09 7.04 -0.89
C PRO A 634 -13.52 6.68 -1.29
N GLY A 635 -14.23 6.06 -0.35
CA GLY A 635 -15.66 5.81 -0.45
C GLY A 635 -16.49 6.94 0.15
N LYS A 636 -15.93 7.63 1.13
CA LYS A 636 -16.58 8.74 1.85
C LYS A 636 -15.56 9.67 2.47
N GLY A 637 -16.02 10.89 2.76
CA GLY A 637 -15.23 11.91 3.44
C GLY A 637 -14.84 13.06 2.53
N PHE A 638 -14.05 13.98 3.07
CA PHE A 638 -13.62 15.19 2.42
C PHE A 638 -12.10 15.31 2.46
N PHE A 639 -11.56 15.95 1.45
CA PHE A 639 -10.17 16.36 1.39
C PHE A 639 -10.11 17.83 0.97
N PHE A 640 -9.35 18.62 1.70
CA PHE A 640 -9.01 20.00 1.35
C PHE A 640 -7.51 20.18 1.48
N ASN A 641 -6.91 20.87 0.51
CA ASN A 641 -5.50 21.22 0.56
C ASN A 641 -5.31 22.62 -0.03
N GLU A 642 -4.52 23.44 0.65
CA GLU A 642 -4.13 24.78 0.23
C GLU A 642 -2.61 24.87 0.26
N ILE A 643 -2.03 25.32 -0.86
CA ILE A 643 -0.59 25.59 -0.96
C ILE A 643 -0.40 27.05 -1.36
N PHE A 644 0.28 27.79 -0.51
CA PHE A 644 0.77 29.13 -0.81
C PHE A 644 2.24 29.08 -1.14
N THR A 645 2.66 29.66 -2.25
CA THR A 645 4.07 29.77 -2.64
C THR A 645 4.43 31.22 -2.78
N TYR A 646 5.53 31.62 -2.13
CA TYR A 646 6.17 32.92 -2.25
C TYR A 646 7.51 32.72 -2.97
N ALA A 647 7.65 33.30 -4.16
CA ALA A 647 8.88 33.19 -4.96
C ALA A 647 9.57 34.54 -5.08
N GLY A 648 10.88 34.60 -4.81
CA GLY A 648 11.65 35.83 -4.95
C GLY A 648 11.35 36.89 -3.90
N GLY A 649 11.15 38.13 -4.33
CA GLY A 649 10.90 39.22 -3.42
C GLY A 649 12.00 39.40 -2.37
N PHE A 650 11.63 39.40 -1.08
CA PHE A 650 12.61 39.55 0.01
C PHE A 650 13.54 38.34 0.21
N ILE A 651 13.16 37.15 -0.27
CA ILE A 651 14.04 35.97 -0.21
C ILE A 651 14.99 35.90 -1.40
N GLY A 652 14.85 36.78 -2.37
CA GLY A 652 15.66 36.90 -3.57
C GLY A 652 15.39 35.77 -4.56
N GLY A 653 15.77 35.97 -5.79
CA GLY A 653 15.61 35.02 -6.88
C GLY A 653 15.18 35.69 -8.17
N ARG A 654 15.15 34.92 -9.24
CA ARG A 654 14.77 35.36 -10.57
C ARG A 654 13.27 35.56 -10.69
N SER A 655 12.49 34.64 -10.16
CA SER A 655 11.02 34.70 -10.22
C SER A 655 10.48 35.52 -9.05
N ASN A 656 9.48 36.34 -9.32
CA ASN A 656 8.83 37.19 -8.33
C ASN A 656 7.31 37.09 -8.48
N TYR A 657 6.68 36.26 -7.64
CA TYR A 657 5.24 36.03 -7.64
C TYR A 657 4.75 35.45 -6.33
N LEU A 658 3.45 35.52 -6.10
CA LEU A 658 2.71 34.71 -5.15
C LEU A 658 1.91 33.68 -5.93
N LYS A 659 1.81 32.44 -5.44
CA LYS A 659 0.96 31.40 -6.05
C LYS A 659 0.09 30.76 -4.99
N THR A 660 -1.19 30.64 -5.27
CA THR A 660 -2.16 29.92 -4.43
C THR A 660 -2.69 28.74 -5.22
N GLN A 661 -2.82 27.59 -4.55
CA GLN A 661 -3.35 26.37 -5.14
C GLN A 661 -4.28 25.71 -4.11
N SER A 662 -5.57 25.90 -4.31
CA SER A 662 -6.63 25.37 -3.48
C SER A 662 -7.23 24.14 -4.13
N LYS A 663 -7.38 23.04 -3.41
CA LYS A 663 -7.99 21.80 -3.89
C LYS A 663 -8.99 21.29 -2.87
N ALA A 664 -10.20 20.98 -3.30
CA ALA A 664 -11.22 20.36 -2.46
C ALA A 664 -11.84 19.16 -3.17
N GLU A 665 -12.01 18.07 -2.46
CA GLU A 665 -12.63 16.83 -2.93
C GLU A 665 -13.67 16.34 -1.93
N GLY A 666 -14.77 15.79 -2.43
CA GLY A 666 -15.82 15.20 -1.62
C GLY A 666 -16.22 13.83 -2.17
N PHE A 667 -16.40 12.84 -1.29
CA PHE A 667 -16.73 11.48 -1.66
C PHE A 667 -17.96 11.01 -0.89
N PHE A 668 -18.95 10.50 -1.62
CA PHE A 668 -20.24 10.09 -1.08
C PHE A 668 -20.62 8.72 -1.63
N THR A 669 -20.72 7.72 -0.77
CA THR A 669 -21.26 6.42 -1.16
C THR A 669 -22.76 6.55 -1.35
N LEU A 670 -23.24 6.44 -2.59
CA LEU A 670 -24.65 6.52 -2.95
C LEU A 670 -25.35 5.17 -2.77
N LEU A 671 -24.68 4.09 -3.17
CA LEU A 671 -25.18 2.72 -3.05
C LEU A 671 -24.05 1.84 -2.50
N ASP A 672 -24.42 0.91 -1.64
CA ASP A 672 -23.51 -0.09 -1.07
C ASP A 672 -24.34 -1.34 -0.78
N VAL A 673 -24.54 -2.14 -1.83
CA VAL A 673 -25.45 -3.30 -1.81
C VAL A 673 -24.64 -4.56 -2.04
N PRO A 674 -24.55 -5.46 -1.06
CA PRO A 674 -23.89 -6.73 -1.24
C PRO A 674 -24.67 -7.58 -2.26
N VAL A 675 -24.01 -7.94 -3.36
CA VAL A 675 -24.56 -8.77 -4.45
C VAL A 675 -24.16 -10.22 -4.27
N SER A 676 -22.99 -10.44 -3.69
CA SER A 676 -22.47 -11.76 -3.30
C SER A 676 -21.48 -11.60 -2.14
N ASP A 677 -21.05 -12.70 -1.53
CA ASP A 677 -20.07 -12.68 -0.43
C ASP A 677 -18.70 -12.10 -0.81
N THR A 678 -18.41 -12.08 -2.12
CA THR A 678 -17.14 -11.56 -2.66
C THR A 678 -17.30 -10.25 -3.43
N TYR A 679 -18.53 -9.78 -3.65
CA TYR A 679 -18.77 -8.58 -4.44
C TYR A 679 -19.94 -7.76 -3.89
N THR A 680 -19.65 -6.53 -3.57
CA THR A 680 -20.61 -5.50 -3.20
C THR A 680 -20.73 -4.51 -4.36
N PHE A 681 -21.94 -4.33 -4.88
CA PHE A 681 -22.20 -3.27 -5.84
C PHE A 681 -22.20 -1.94 -5.11
N LYS A 682 -21.16 -1.17 -5.36
CA LYS A 682 -20.93 0.11 -4.71
C LYS A 682 -20.92 1.21 -5.77
N THR A 683 -21.53 2.32 -5.46
CA THR A 683 -21.51 3.51 -6.31
C THR A 683 -21.11 4.70 -5.46
N ILE A 684 -20.08 5.39 -5.87
CA ILE A 684 -19.51 6.53 -5.16
C ILE A 684 -19.58 7.76 -6.07
N LEU A 685 -20.21 8.81 -5.57
CA LEU A 685 -20.13 10.14 -6.17
C LEU A 685 -18.86 10.82 -5.66
N ALA A 686 -17.96 11.17 -6.57
CA ALA A 686 -16.75 11.92 -6.28
C ALA A 686 -16.83 13.30 -6.95
N LEU A 687 -16.57 14.34 -6.18
CA LEU A 687 -16.57 15.74 -6.59
C LEU A 687 -15.17 16.31 -6.39
N HIS A 688 -14.76 17.16 -7.30
CA HIS A 688 -13.49 17.86 -7.24
C HIS A 688 -13.62 19.28 -7.71
N THR A 689 -12.97 20.18 -7.04
CA THR A 689 -12.72 21.55 -7.49
C THR A 689 -11.31 21.96 -7.08
N ALA A 690 -10.57 22.56 -7.99
CA ALA A 690 -9.25 23.09 -7.71
C ALA A 690 -9.09 24.46 -8.39
N TYR A 691 -8.74 25.45 -7.62
CA TYR A 691 -8.42 26.78 -8.11
C TYR A 691 -6.97 27.11 -7.87
N SER A 692 -6.28 27.56 -8.91
CA SER A 692 -4.88 27.98 -8.84
C SER A 692 -4.74 29.36 -9.45
N ALA A 693 -3.95 30.22 -8.83
CA ALA A 693 -3.66 31.55 -9.34
C ALA A 693 -2.22 31.99 -9.04
N VAL A 694 -1.60 32.64 -10.01
CA VAL A 694 -0.32 33.34 -9.88
C VAL A 694 -0.64 34.83 -9.70
N LEU A 695 -0.27 35.35 -8.55
CA LEU A 695 -0.62 36.67 -8.09
C LEU A 695 0.61 37.59 -8.13
N PRO A 696 0.42 38.89 -8.41
CA PRO A 696 1.51 39.83 -8.34
C PRO A 696 2.02 40.00 -6.89
N GLN A 697 3.32 40.23 -6.78
CA GLN A 697 3.95 40.57 -5.51
C GLN A 697 4.79 41.82 -5.61
N TYR A 698 5.23 42.36 -4.47
CA TYR A 698 6.10 43.49 -4.33
C TYR A 698 7.56 43.08 -4.32
N TYR A 699 8.36 43.57 -5.26
CA TYR A 699 9.77 43.20 -5.41
C TYR A 699 10.60 44.37 -5.96
N SER A 700 11.93 44.27 -5.86
CA SER A 700 12.86 45.28 -6.37
C SER A 700 13.32 44.89 -7.77
N SER A 701 13.08 45.74 -8.75
CA SER A 701 13.58 45.65 -10.12
C SER A 701 14.39 46.91 -10.47
N ASN A 702 15.64 46.71 -10.91
CA ASN A 702 16.55 47.83 -11.28
C ASN A 702 16.68 48.93 -10.20
N GLY A 703 16.68 48.51 -8.91
CA GLY A 703 16.79 49.45 -7.77
C GLY A 703 15.50 50.20 -7.42
N SER A 704 14.41 49.93 -8.09
CA SER A 704 13.07 50.48 -7.80
C SER A 704 12.12 49.37 -7.35
N TRP A 705 11.26 49.66 -6.38
CA TRP A 705 10.24 48.72 -5.95
C TRP A 705 9.03 48.79 -6.87
N THR A 706 8.58 47.67 -7.34
CA THR A 706 7.42 47.52 -8.22
C THR A 706 6.51 46.36 -7.75
N THR A 707 5.32 46.30 -8.30
CA THR A 707 4.36 45.23 -8.08
C THR A 707 4.06 44.57 -9.42
N GLY A 708 4.20 43.25 -9.50
CA GLY A 708 3.96 42.51 -10.73
C GLY A 708 4.22 41.03 -10.56
N VAL A 709 4.14 40.31 -11.67
CA VAL A 709 4.49 38.90 -11.80
C VAL A 709 5.72 38.81 -12.68
N GLU A 710 6.79 38.24 -12.13
CA GLU A 710 7.93 37.79 -12.92
C GLU A 710 8.02 36.27 -12.70
N ALA A 711 7.53 35.49 -13.65
CA ALA A 711 7.46 34.04 -13.59
C ALA A 711 8.10 33.43 -14.84
N THR A 712 8.72 32.28 -14.68
CA THR A 712 9.15 31.45 -15.81
C THR A 712 7.98 30.59 -16.24
N THR A 713 7.99 30.04 -17.45
CA THR A 713 6.98 29.08 -17.92
C THR A 713 6.74 27.94 -16.92
N ASN A 714 7.83 27.45 -16.28
CA ASN A 714 7.73 26.41 -15.25
C ASN A 714 7.07 26.88 -13.93
N ASP A 715 6.91 28.18 -13.74
CA ASP A 715 6.25 28.76 -12.58
C ASP A 715 4.75 28.97 -12.82
N LEU A 716 4.36 29.17 -14.08
CA LEU A 716 3.00 29.39 -14.50
C LEU A 716 2.16 28.10 -14.43
N LEU A 717 0.90 28.20 -14.73
CA LEU A 717 -0.04 27.08 -14.70
C LEU A 717 -0.12 26.43 -16.07
N PHE A 718 -0.39 25.13 -16.07
CA PHE A 718 -0.59 24.35 -17.29
C PHE A 718 -1.66 23.28 -17.08
N THR A 719 -2.26 22.81 -18.18
CA THR A 719 -3.12 21.61 -18.20
C THR A 719 -2.37 20.45 -18.79
N ASP A 720 -2.67 19.24 -18.33
CA ASP A 720 -2.01 18.03 -18.82
C ASP A 720 -2.84 17.26 -19.88
N GLY A 721 -4.11 17.66 -20.08
CA GLY A 721 -5.03 16.97 -20.98
C GLY A 721 -5.41 15.55 -20.52
N MET A 722 -4.83 15.06 -19.44
CA MET A 722 -5.04 13.72 -18.90
C MET A 722 -5.90 13.73 -17.64
N THR A 723 -5.51 14.51 -16.65
CA THR A 723 -6.21 14.67 -15.37
C THR A 723 -6.90 16.01 -15.26
N ILE A 724 -6.28 17.04 -15.75
CA ILE A 724 -6.79 18.43 -15.85
C ILE A 724 -7.16 18.71 -17.29
N ALA A 725 -8.35 19.24 -17.54
CA ALA A 725 -8.89 19.45 -18.89
C ALA A 725 -8.85 18.19 -19.76
N ARG A 726 -9.38 17.08 -19.21
CA ARG A 726 -9.26 15.73 -19.76
C ARG A 726 -9.69 15.66 -21.25
N GLY A 727 -8.77 15.19 -22.10
CA GLY A 727 -8.95 15.09 -23.57
C GLY A 727 -8.65 16.35 -24.35
N TRP A 728 -8.48 17.49 -23.71
CA TRP A 728 -8.11 18.72 -24.38
C TRP A 728 -6.60 18.78 -24.64
N PRO A 729 -6.19 19.52 -25.68
CA PRO A 729 -4.78 19.80 -25.89
C PRO A 729 -4.15 20.46 -24.65
N TRP A 730 -2.86 20.26 -24.50
CA TRP A 730 -2.07 20.92 -23.49
C TRP A 730 -2.14 22.46 -23.62
N MET A 731 -2.47 23.13 -22.53
CA MET A 731 -2.45 24.60 -22.41
C MET A 731 -1.39 24.96 -21.36
N GLN A 732 -0.68 26.05 -21.58
CA GLN A 732 0.43 26.49 -20.74
C GLN A 732 0.41 28.02 -20.56
N ASP A 733 1.29 28.51 -19.69
CA ASP A 733 1.51 29.93 -19.40
C ASP A 733 0.29 30.66 -18.81
N GLY A 734 -0.56 29.90 -18.08
CA GLY A 734 -1.71 30.43 -17.38
C GLY A 734 -1.34 31.08 -16.05
N GLU A 735 -1.93 32.27 -15.78
CA GLU A 735 -1.89 32.87 -14.44
C GLU A 735 -3.05 32.45 -13.57
N ALA A 736 -4.15 31.96 -14.15
CA ALA A 736 -5.29 31.41 -13.39
C ALA A 736 -5.86 30.16 -14.03
N MET A 737 -6.33 29.23 -13.20
CA MET A 737 -6.97 28.00 -13.62
C MET A 737 -7.99 27.56 -12.58
N TRP A 738 -9.15 27.10 -13.06
CA TRP A 738 -10.18 26.51 -12.23
C TRP A 738 -10.64 25.19 -12.82
N ASP A 739 -10.18 24.07 -12.20
CA ASP A 739 -10.48 22.72 -12.64
C ASP A 739 -11.58 22.11 -11.78
N ASN A 740 -12.57 21.50 -12.45
CA ASN A 740 -13.70 20.88 -11.79
C ASN A 740 -14.02 19.55 -12.45
N TRP A 741 -14.37 18.55 -11.66
CA TRP A 741 -14.96 17.34 -12.19
C TRP A 741 -15.94 16.68 -11.20
N LEU A 742 -16.85 15.94 -11.79
CA LEU A 742 -17.82 15.09 -11.12
C LEU A 742 -17.64 13.68 -11.69
N GLU A 743 -17.43 12.69 -10.83
CA GLU A 743 -17.27 11.29 -11.23
C GLU A 743 -18.23 10.39 -10.47
N LEU A 744 -18.86 9.48 -11.21
CA LEU A 744 -19.58 8.35 -10.64
C LEU A 744 -18.66 7.12 -10.72
N ARG A 745 -18.18 6.66 -9.59
CA ARG A 745 -17.19 5.60 -9.48
C ARG A 745 -17.85 4.30 -9.04
N MET A 746 -17.56 3.21 -9.74
CA MET A 746 -18.12 1.89 -9.48
C MET A 746 -16.99 0.85 -9.46
N PRO A 747 -16.69 0.22 -8.33
CA PRO A 747 -15.69 -0.83 -8.28
C PRO A 747 -16.16 -2.07 -9.03
N VAL A 748 -15.38 -2.52 -9.99
CA VAL A 748 -15.51 -3.84 -10.62
C VAL A 748 -14.80 -4.88 -9.76
N SER A 749 -13.67 -4.49 -9.20
CA SER A 749 -12.94 -5.17 -8.14
C SER A 749 -12.35 -4.10 -7.23
N GLU A 750 -12.79 -4.03 -5.97
CA GLU A 750 -12.47 -2.91 -5.05
C GLU A 750 -10.96 -2.62 -4.94
N ARG A 751 -10.12 -3.66 -5.07
CA ARG A 751 -8.67 -3.53 -4.90
C ARG A 751 -7.89 -3.28 -6.19
N VAL A 752 -8.49 -3.49 -7.36
CA VAL A 752 -7.73 -3.55 -8.62
C VAL A 752 -8.36 -2.71 -9.73
N LEU A 753 -9.68 -2.78 -9.93
CA LEU A 753 -10.32 -2.26 -11.13
C LEU A 753 -11.61 -1.51 -10.80
N TRP A 754 -11.70 -0.29 -11.29
CA TRP A 754 -12.87 0.58 -11.14
C TRP A 754 -13.36 1.03 -12.52
N SER A 755 -14.65 1.26 -12.66
CA SER A 755 -15.24 1.94 -13.80
C SER A 755 -15.73 3.31 -13.35
N ASP A 756 -15.49 4.32 -14.17
CA ASP A 756 -15.82 5.70 -13.86
C ASP A 756 -16.65 6.30 -15.03
N ILE A 757 -17.66 7.08 -14.70
CA ILE A 757 -18.35 8.00 -15.62
C ILE A 757 -18.05 9.39 -15.11
N PHE A 758 -17.64 10.31 -15.98
CA PHE A 758 -17.22 11.63 -15.55
C PHE A 758 -17.78 12.76 -16.41
N LEU A 759 -17.86 13.93 -15.81
CA LEU A 759 -18.03 15.24 -16.43
C LEU A 759 -16.98 16.15 -15.83
N SER A 760 -16.22 16.85 -16.67
CA SER A 760 -15.23 17.84 -16.20
C SER A 760 -15.38 19.15 -16.95
N GLY A 761 -14.93 20.25 -16.33
CA GLY A 761 -14.89 21.56 -16.90
C GLY A 761 -13.75 22.37 -16.28
N THR A 762 -12.83 22.82 -17.13
CA THR A 762 -11.62 23.54 -16.73
C THR A 762 -11.61 24.92 -17.39
N GLY A 763 -11.61 25.99 -16.59
CA GLY A 763 -11.32 27.34 -17.00
C GLY A 763 -9.82 27.59 -16.94
N PHE A 764 -9.26 28.24 -17.96
CA PHE A 764 -7.83 28.52 -18.04
C PHE A 764 -7.62 29.91 -18.62
N TRP A 765 -6.89 30.77 -17.91
CA TRP A 765 -6.68 32.17 -18.27
C TRP A 765 -5.19 32.52 -18.26
N ASN A 766 -4.71 33.10 -19.35
CA ASN A 766 -3.31 33.50 -19.48
C ASN A 766 -3.01 34.73 -18.60
N GLN A 767 -3.99 35.56 -18.33
CA GLN A 767 -3.86 36.68 -17.41
C GLN A 767 -4.86 36.57 -16.26
N LEU A 768 -4.41 36.83 -15.05
CA LEU A 768 -5.26 36.78 -13.85
C LEU A 768 -6.46 37.73 -13.93
N ASN A 769 -6.29 38.89 -14.59
CA ASN A 769 -7.37 39.86 -14.73
C ASN A 769 -8.56 39.37 -15.55
N ASP A 770 -8.35 38.44 -16.47
CA ASP A 770 -9.40 37.88 -17.32
C ASP A 770 -10.45 37.10 -16.53
N VAL A 771 -10.05 36.59 -15.36
CA VAL A 771 -10.99 35.92 -14.43
C VAL A 771 -12.14 36.84 -13.99
N LYS A 772 -11.93 38.15 -13.98
CA LYS A 772 -12.98 39.13 -13.60
C LYS A 772 -14.12 39.21 -14.63
N SER A 773 -13.83 38.85 -15.87
CA SER A 773 -14.79 38.80 -16.98
C SER A 773 -15.15 37.35 -17.35
N MET A 774 -14.92 36.41 -16.44
CA MET A 774 -15.15 34.99 -16.66
C MET A 774 -16.53 34.69 -17.24
N ASN A 775 -16.55 33.89 -18.32
CA ASN A 775 -17.75 33.42 -18.98
C ASN A 775 -17.71 31.90 -19.15
N ILE A 776 -18.84 31.27 -19.42
CA ILE A 776 -18.91 29.83 -19.65
C ILE A 776 -18.10 29.41 -20.89
N SER A 777 -17.93 30.29 -21.86
CA SER A 777 -17.10 30.06 -23.05
C SER A 777 -15.61 29.90 -22.75
N ASP A 778 -15.13 30.35 -21.59
CA ASP A 778 -13.74 30.19 -21.17
C ASP A 778 -13.46 28.75 -20.71
N PHE A 779 -14.51 27.97 -20.42
CA PHE A 779 -14.36 26.64 -19.90
C PHE A 779 -14.27 25.60 -21.01
N LYS A 780 -13.32 24.69 -20.85
CA LYS A 780 -13.13 23.50 -21.67
C LYS A 780 -13.77 22.30 -20.96
N PHE A 781 -14.90 21.83 -21.54
CA PHE A 781 -15.66 20.73 -20.95
C PHE A 781 -15.32 19.40 -21.59
N SER A 782 -15.40 18.35 -20.82
CA SER A 782 -15.36 16.98 -21.35
C SER A 782 -16.21 16.03 -20.52
N MET A 783 -16.80 15.05 -21.19
CA MET A 783 -17.53 13.96 -20.55
C MET A 783 -17.09 12.62 -21.11
N GLY A 784 -17.25 11.58 -20.34
CA GLY A 784 -16.86 10.27 -20.81
C GLY A 784 -17.03 9.17 -19.79
N ALA A 785 -16.54 8.00 -20.18
CA ALA A 785 -16.50 6.83 -19.32
C ALA A 785 -15.17 6.09 -19.51
N GLY A 786 -14.76 5.40 -18.48
CA GLY A 786 -13.49 4.66 -18.52
C GLY A 786 -13.34 3.63 -17.44
N ILE A 787 -12.18 3.04 -17.42
CA ILE A 787 -11.74 2.09 -16.40
C ILE A 787 -10.46 2.61 -15.77
N ARG A 788 -10.33 2.39 -14.47
CA ARG A 788 -9.16 2.79 -13.70
C ARG A 788 -8.59 1.60 -12.93
N PHE A 789 -7.32 1.34 -13.14
CA PHE A 789 -6.55 0.38 -12.36
C PHE A 789 -6.01 1.05 -11.11
N VAL A 790 -6.25 0.43 -9.97
CA VAL A 790 -5.84 0.94 -8.65
C VAL A 790 -4.79 0.00 -8.07
N ILE A 791 -3.75 -0.24 -8.84
CA ILE A 791 -2.63 -1.07 -8.41
C ILE A 791 -1.58 -0.14 -7.79
N PRO A 792 -1.11 -0.39 -6.56
CA PRO A 792 -0.02 0.39 -5.99
C PRO A 792 1.19 0.42 -6.92
N GLY A 793 1.63 1.62 -7.30
CA GLY A 793 2.75 1.81 -8.23
C GLY A 793 2.39 1.90 -9.71
N LEU A 794 1.15 1.58 -10.11
CA LEU A 794 0.70 1.69 -11.49
C LEU A 794 -0.77 2.15 -11.58
N PRO A 795 -1.12 3.35 -11.14
CA PRO A 795 -2.48 3.88 -11.23
C PRO A 795 -2.76 4.41 -12.65
N ILE A 796 -3.32 3.57 -13.50
CA ILE A 796 -3.65 3.92 -14.90
C ILE A 796 -5.16 4.01 -15.08
N GLY A 797 -5.63 5.10 -15.67
CA GLY A 797 -6.99 5.27 -16.17
C GLY A 797 -7.03 5.28 -17.70
N LEU A 798 -7.99 4.62 -18.27
CA LEU A 798 -8.28 4.61 -19.71
C LEU A 798 -9.69 5.14 -19.93
N TYR A 799 -9.82 6.28 -20.60
CA TYR A 799 -11.09 6.98 -20.74
C TYR A 799 -11.42 7.27 -22.20
N PHE A 800 -12.64 6.97 -22.60
CA PHE A 800 -13.23 7.49 -23.83
C PHE A 800 -13.89 8.81 -23.52
N THR A 801 -13.41 9.87 -24.15
CA THR A 801 -13.74 11.25 -23.80
C THR A 801 -14.36 11.98 -25.00
N LYS A 802 -15.45 12.69 -24.76
CA LYS A 802 -16.04 13.64 -25.70
C LYS A 802 -15.85 15.05 -25.18
N ARG A 803 -15.24 15.92 -25.98
CA ARG A 803 -14.98 17.32 -25.67
C ARG A 803 -16.10 18.22 -26.14
N PHE A 804 -16.35 19.29 -25.43
CA PHE A 804 -17.24 20.36 -25.85
C PHE A 804 -16.90 21.66 -25.14
N SER A 805 -17.26 22.78 -25.75
CA SER A 805 -17.18 24.13 -25.17
C SER A 805 -18.52 24.85 -25.41
N PHE A 806 -18.62 26.07 -24.92
CA PHE A 806 -19.76 26.94 -25.21
C PHE A 806 -19.28 28.15 -26.02
N ASP A 807 -20.07 28.58 -26.99
CA ASP A 807 -19.83 29.86 -27.64
C ASP A 807 -20.32 31.03 -26.78
N ASP A 808 -20.10 32.28 -27.23
CA ASP A 808 -20.50 33.47 -26.50
C ASP A 808 -22.04 33.62 -26.35
N ASN A 809 -22.80 32.85 -27.11
CA ASN A 809 -24.27 32.76 -27.04
C ASN A 809 -24.74 31.61 -26.17
N SER A 810 -23.80 30.90 -25.49
CA SER A 810 -24.04 29.74 -24.66
C SER A 810 -24.56 28.50 -25.42
N ASN A 811 -24.28 28.38 -26.72
CA ASN A 811 -24.56 27.16 -27.47
C ASN A 811 -23.40 26.18 -27.35
N ILE A 812 -23.72 24.89 -27.28
CA ILE A 812 -22.72 23.84 -27.18
C ILE A 812 -22.00 23.66 -28.51
N GLN A 813 -20.69 23.77 -28.48
CA GLN A 813 -19.79 23.46 -29.57
C GLN A 813 -19.10 22.12 -29.29
N TRP A 814 -19.41 21.11 -30.11
CA TRP A 814 -18.79 19.81 -29.97
C TRP A 814 -17.46 19.76 -30.69
N GLU A 815 -16.46 19.19 -30.05
CA GLU A 815 -15.12 18.97 -30.60
C GLU A 815 -14.95 17.54 -31.07
N GLY A 816 -14.40 17.38 -32.28
CA GLY A 816 -14.13 16.06 -32.86
C GLY A 816 -12.98 15.35 -32.15
N GLY A 817 -13.15 14.05 -31.92
CA GLY A 817 -12.08 13.18 -31.37
C GLY A 817 -11.34 12.43 -32.48
N SER A 818 -10.27 11.73 -32.06
CA SER A 818 -9.38 10.96 -32.95
C SER A 818 -9.91 9.55 -33.27
N ILE A 819 -10.80 8.99 -32.43
CA ILE A 819 -11.34 7.64 -32.58
C ILE A 819 -12.84 7.67 -32.90
N PHE A 820 -13.30 6.69 -33.68
CA PHE A 820 -14.71 6.57 -34.11
C PHE A 820 -15.24 7.81 -34.83
N ARG A 821 -14.36 8.56 -35.46
CA ARG A 821 -14.72 9.76 -36.24
C ARG A 821 -15.41 9.39 -37.54
N SER A 822 -16.58 9.97 -37.82
CA SER A 822 -17.24 9.83 -39.08
C SER A 822 -16.63 10.76 -40.13
N ALA A 823 -16.48 10.28 -41.36
CA ALA A 823 -15.99 11.12 -42.47
C ALA A 823 -16.94 12.27 -42.80
N ASP A 824 -18.25 12.08 -42.56
CA ASP A 824 -19.29 13.07 -42.85
C ASP A 824 -19.52 14.06 -41.72
N ASN A 825 -18.96 13.83 -40.55
CA ASN A 825 -19.10 14.72 -39.39
C ASN A 825 -17.76 14.83 -38.66
N PRO A 826 -17.00 15.91 -38.93
CA PRO A 826 -15.71 16.17 -38.28
C PRO A 826 -15.79 16.24 -36.74
N ASP A 827 -16.93 16.69 -36.23
CA ASP A 827 -17.14 16.84 -34.77
C ASP A 827 -17.63 15.56 -34.10
N SER A 828 -17.75 14.49 -34.86
CA SER A 828 -18.05 13.17 -34.33
C SER A 828 -16.86 12.51 -33.60
N GLY A 829 -16.67 11.53 -33.17
CA GLY A 829 -15.47 10.89 -32.61
C GLY A 829 -15.26 11.18 -31.15
N LEU A 830 -14.46 10.33 -30.56
CA LEU A 830 -14.04 10.36 -29.17
C LEU A 830 -12.51 10.40 -29.09
N ASP A 831 -11.97 10.89 -28.00
CA ASP A 831 -10.55 10.75 -27.69
C ASP A 831 -10.33 9.61 -26.70
N LEU A 832 -9.26 8.83 -26.91
CA LEU A 832 -8.78 7.90 -25.92
C LEU A 832 -7.74 8.61 -25.03
N VAL A 833 -8.11 8.83 -23.79
CA VAL A 833 -7.22 9.46 -22.80
C VAL A 833 -6.63 8.38 -21.91
N ILE A 834 -5.31 8.33 -21.86
CA ILE A 834 -4.57 7.50 -20.92
C ILE A 834 -4.13 8.42 -19.79
N ALA A 835 -4.77 8.31 -18.62
CA ALA A 835 -4.44 9.11 -17.46
C ALA A 835 -3.60 8.31 -16.47
N PHE A 836 -2.49 8.87 -16.05
CA PHE A 836 -1.72 8.35 -14.93
C PHE A 836 -2.19 9.09 -13.68
N THR A 837 -3.10 8.46 -12.92
CA THR A 837 -3.57 9.05 -11.66
C THR A 837 -2.50 8.85 -10.60
N THR A 838 -1.49 9.68 -10.62
CA THR A 838 -0.61 9.81 -9.46
C THR A 838 -1.44 10.43 -8.34
N GLY A 839 -1.94 9.61 -7.43
CA GLY A 839 -2.57 10.08 -6.21
C GLY A 839 -1.54 10.68 -5.27
N MET A 840 -0.83 11.70 -5.77
CA MET A 840 0.12 12.46 -4.99
C MET A 840 0.06 13.90 -5.46
N PHE A 841 -0.74 14.64 -4.78
CA PHE A 841 -0.42 16.05 -4.44
C PHE A 841 -1.40 16.45 -3.36
#